data_ef9288ee39e60113869fbbe0b34a876c
#
_entry.id   ef9288ee39e60113869fbbe0b34a876c
#
_cell.length_a   1.000
_cell.length_b   1.000
_cell.length_c   1.000
_cell.angle_alpha   90.00
_cell.angle_beta   90.00
_cell.angle_gamma   90.00
#
_symmetry.space_group_name_H-M   'P 1'
#
loop_
_entity.id
_entity.type
_entity.pdbx_description
1 polymer ?
#
loop_
_entity_poly.entity_id
_entity_poly.type
_entity_poly.pdbx_seq_one_letter_code
_entity_poly.pdbx_strand_id
1 'polypeptide(L)'
;MNDRIRKLREQSLGIQPYISSERARLITEFYKSDTTNRVSAPVQRALAFKHVLENKAICINEGELIVGERGPAPKATPTYPEVTAHSLEDLRILDTRKKTSFAVEEETKRLYKTEIIPFWRGRSIRDRIFNEMSQEWKDAFEAGIFTEFMEQRAPGHTVLDDKIYKKGFLDFKEDIEKSIESLDFLNDPEAYKKREELKAMDICADALVMYARRHAEKAKELARKENNPARKRELERIARNCSRVPAHAPRDFWEALQYYWFVHLGVIIEFNTWDSFNPGRLDQHLYPFYKEGLERKTLNLEKARELLQAFWVKFNNQPAPPKVGVTAEESGTYTDFALINTGGVKPDGSDAVNELSFLILDVIEEMRIVQPSSMVQISKKTPDSFLKRALKIIKTGFGQPSIFNTDAIVQELVRQGKSFEDARNGGASGCVETGAFGKECYILTGYFNLTKVLEITLNNGVDPRTRKPIGVKTGDPAEFKSYEELFEAFKKQLHHFVEIKVKGNNIIERLYADYLPAPFLSLLIDDCIAKGKDYHDGGARYNTSYIQGVGLGTMTDILSSLKYNVFDKKHIRMKDLLKALKNNFKGDEALRQRLLNKTPKYGNDDDYADGIMRSIFEAYYQEVVGRPNAKGGMYQINLLPTTVHVYFGKVTGATPDGRKASDPLSEGISPVQGADRHGPTAVIKSASKMDHVRTGGTLLNQKFTPHLLADDDGIDKVAHLIRSYFKLDGHHIQLNVVSADTLREAQKHPEKYRDLIVRVAGYSDYFIDIGVDLQNEIIKRTEHGIVS
;
A
#
# COMPACT_ATOMS: atom_id res chain seq x y z
N MET A 1 13.13 24.48 -8.91
CA MET A 1 13.92 23.86 -7.80
C MET A 1 15.18 24.68 -7.59
N ASN A 2 15.46 25.13 -6.35
CA ASN A 2 16.69 25.87 -6.02
C ASN A 2 17.88 24.91 -5.76
N ASP A 3 19.10 25.48 -5.58
CA ASP A 3 20.33 24.68 -5.43
C ASP A 3 20.33 23.82 -4.16
N ARG A 4 19.75 24.30 -3.07
CA ARG A 4 19.59 23.52 -1.83
C ARG A 4 18.79 22.26 -2.08
N ILE A 5 17.60 22.39 -2.65
CA ILE A 5 16.70 21.27 -2.89
C ILE A 5 17.29 20.30 -3.91
N ARG A 6 18.01 20.82 -4.93
CA ARG A 6 18.73 19.97 -5.87
C ARG A 6 19.77 19.10 -5.16
N LYS A 7 20.59 19.68 -4.29
CA LYS A 7 21.59 18.93 -3.50
C LYS A 7 20.93 17.89 -2.59
N LEU A 8 19.88 18.24 -1.85
CA LEU A 8 19.16 17.31 -0.98
C LEU A 8 18.55 16.15 -1.77
N ARG A 9 17.97 16.46 -2.95
CA ARG A 9 17.40 15.45 -3.84
C ARG A 9 18.48 14.51 -4.39
N GLU A 10 19.57 15.05 -4.91
CA GLU A 10 20.71 14.28 -5.42
C GLU A 10 21.31 13.38 -4.34
N GLN A 11 21.50 13.90 -3.14
CA GLN A 11 21.93 13.11 -1.97
C GLN A 11 20.98 11.98 -1.69
N SER A 12 19.68 12.26 -1.62
CA SER A 12 18.65 11.25 -1.34
C SER A 12 18.60 10.14 -2.41
N LEU A 13 18.81 10.48 -3.68
CA LEU A 13 18.85 9.51 -4.76
C LEU A 13 20.17 8.72 -4.84
N GLY A 14 21.28 9.34 -4.45
CA GLY A 14 22.62 8.75 -4.56
C GLY A 14 23.00 7.82 -3.41
N ILE A 15 22.32 7.88 -2.26
CA ILE A 15 22.62 7.03 -1.11
C ILE A 15 22.02 5.63 -1.33
N GLN A 16 22.86 4.60 -1.26
CA GLN A 16 22.40 3.21 -1.23
C GLN A 16 21.74 2.91 0.12
N PRO A 17 20.53 2.34 0.15
CA PRO A 17 19.91 1.86 1.38
C PRO A 17 20.78 0.83 2.09
N TYR A 18 20.80 0.89 3.42
CA TYR A 18 21.53 -0.07 4.23
C TYR A 18 20.73 -0.45 5.49
N ILE A 19 21.03 -1.62 6.04
CA ILE A 19 20.42 -2.11 7.26
C ILE A 19 21.05 -1.40 8.46
N SER A 20 20.24 -0.69 9.23
CA SER A 20 20.64 -0.17 10.53
C SER A 20 20.19 -1.11 11.64
N SER A 21 21.13 -1.62 12.42
CA SER A 21 20.84 -2.44 13.61
C SER A 21 20.44 -1.63 14.85
N GLU A 22 20.48 -0.30 14.80
CA GLU A 22 20.25 0.56 15.96
C GLU A 22 18.91 0.27 16.64
N ARG A 23 17.80 0.32 15.90
CA ARG A 23 16.46 0.05 16.45
C ARG A 23 16.35 -1.38 16.99
N ALA A 24 16.81 -2.37 16.22
CA ALA A 24 16.76 -3.76 16.63
C ALA A 24 17.53 -4.01 17.93
N ARG A 25 18.70 -3.38 18.11
CA ARG A 25 19.49 -3.44 19.34
C ARG A 25 18.72 -2.82 20.51
N LEU A 26 18.22 -1.61 20.36
CA LEU A 26 17.50 -0.88 21.41
C LEU A 26 16.24 -1.62 21.87
N ILE A 27 15.45 -2.14 20.93
CA ILE A 27 14.27 -2.98 21.23
C ILE A 27 14.69 -4.24 21.97
N THR A 28 15.75 -4.91 21.54
CA THR A 28 16.25 -6.14 22.17
C THR A 28 16.75 -5.85 23.60
N GLU A 29 17.50 -4.78 23.81
CA GLU A 29 17.94 -4.32 25.13
C GLU A 29 16.76 -4.09 26.08
N PHE A 30 15.73 -3.37 25.61
CA PHE A 30 14.55 -3.13 26.42
C PHE A 30 13.84 -4.43 26.80
N TYR A 31 13.59 -5.32 25.84
CA TYR A 31 12.89 -6.58 26.10
C TYR A 31 13.70 -7.60 26.93
N LYS A 32 15.01 -7.42 27.07
CA LYS A 32 15.85 -8.14 28.02
C LYS A 32 15.76 -7.60 29.44
N SER A 33 15.22 -6.40 29.64
CA SER A 33 15.15 -5.77 30.96
C SER A 33 14.04 -6.35 31.85
N ASP A 34 14.21 -6.26 33.17
CA ASP A 34 13.20 -6.70 34.14
C ASP A 34 11.89 -5.91 34.09
N THR A 35 11.88 -4.71 33.49
CA THR A 35 10.69 -3.87 33.34
C THR A 35 9.60 -4.57 32.56
N THR A 36 9.98 -5.36 31.57
CA THR A 36 9.03 -6.06 30.68
C THR A 36 8.10 -7.02 31.40
N ASN A 37 8.55 -7.64 32.50
CA ASN A 37 7.77 -8.60 33.27
C ASN A 37 6.85 -7.96 34.32
N ARG A 38 6.88 -6.61 34.47
CA ARG A 38 6.18 -5.88 35.53
C ARG A 38 5.03 -5.03 35.04
N VAL A 39 4.80 -4.95 33.71
CA VAL A 39 3.81 -4.08 33.10
C VAL A 39 2.97 -4.84 32.09
N SER A 40 1.78 -4.31 31.79
CA SER A 40 0.89 -4.84 30.77
C SER A 40 1.48 -4.74 29.36
N ALA A 41 0.99 -5.53 28.42
CA ALA A 41 1.50 -5.54 27.04
C ALA A 41 1.45 -4.16 26.36
N PRO A 42 0.37 -3.36 26.44
CA PRO A 42 0.36 -2.01 25.85
C PRO A 42 1.38 -1.08 26.49
N VAL A 43 1.51 -1.09 27.82
CA VAL A 43 2.50 -0.28 28.55
C VAL A 43 3.92 -0.75 28.21
N GLN A 44 4.15 -2.05 28.07
CA GLN A 44 5.44 -2.60 27.61
C GLN A 44 5.82 -2.06 26.23
N ARG A 45 4.86 -2.06 25.26
CA ARG A 45 5.07 -1.51 23.92
C ARG A 45 5.39 -0.01 23.96
N ALA A 46 4.64 0.74 24.74
CA ALA A 46 4.86 2.18 24.88
C ALA A 46 6.23 2.52 25.50
N LEU A 47 6.64 1.78 26.51
CA LEU A 47 7.95 1.95 27.14
C LEU A 47 9.09 1.54 26.18
N ALA A 48 8.91 0.48 25.40
CA ALA A 48 9.85 0.08 24.37
C ALA A 48 10.01 1.17 23.29
N PHE A 49 8.90 1.74 22.82
CA PHE A 49 8.88 2.87 21.89
C PHE A 49 9.62 4.08 22.48
N LYS A 50 9.31 4.44 23.72
CA LYS A 50 9.98 5.53 24.44
C LYS A 50 11.48 5.27 24.54
N HIS A 51 11.91 4.05 24.91
CA HIS A 51 13.31 3.66 25.00
C HIS A 51 14.05 3.86 23.66
N VAL A 52 13.43 3.50 22.55
CA VAL A 52 14.00 3.73 21.21
C VAL A 52 14.15 5.22 20.95
N LEU A 53 13.11 6.03 21.18
CA LEU A 53 13.15 7.47 20.92
C LEU A 53 14.11 8.24 21.86
N GLU A 54 14.34 7.73 23.05
CA GLU A 54 15.33 8.28 24.01
C GLU A 54 16.77 8.03 23.57
N ASN A 55 17.04 6.88 22.95
CA ASN A 55 18.41 6.41 22.76
C ASN A 55 18.89 6.41 21.31
N LYS A 56 17.98 6.43 20.32
CA LYS A 56 18.37 6.48 18.91
C LYS A 56 19.12 7.78 18.57
N ALA A 57 20.00 7.72 17.59
CA ALA A 57 20.74 8.87 17.09
C ALA A 57 19.81 9.95 16.52
N ILE A 58 20.19 11.22 16.73
CA ILE A 58 19.53 12.38 16.12
C ILE A 58 20.38 12.88 14.96
N CYS A 59 19.77 12.94 13.78
CA CYS A 59 20.40 13.40 12.55
C CYS A 59 19.70 14.67 12.04
N ILE A 60 20.48 15.69 11.74
CA ILE A 60 20.07 16.89 10.97
C ILE A 60 21.14 17.09 9.91
N ASN A 61 20.78 16.88 8.65
CA ASN A 61 21.70 16.99 7.54
C ASN A 61 21.90 18.45 7.10
N GLU A 62 22.98 18.66 6.35
CA GLU A 62 23.28 19.97 5.77
C GLU A 62 22.12 20.41 4.84
N GLY A 63 21.66 21.63 5.00
CA GLY A 63 20.62 22.22 4.15
C GLY A 63 19.19 21.79 4.48
N GLU A 64 18.93 20.81 5.35
CA GLU A 64 17.58 20.40 5.72
C GLU A 64 16.76 21.54 6.33
N LEU A 65 15.47 21.55 5.98
CA LEU A 65 14.45 22.44 6.55
C LEU A 65 13.43 21.67 7.38
N ILE A 66 13.13 20.43 7.01
CA ILE A 66 12.32 19.47 7.77
C ILE A 66 13.30 18.42 8.30
N VAL A 67 13.29 18.18 9.61
CA VAL A 67 14.33 17.38 10.28
C VAL A 67 13.76 16.10 10.89
N GLY A 68 14.62 15.11 11.00
CA GLY A 68 14.34 13.80 11.58
C GLY A 68 14.40 12.67 10.55
N GLU A 69 15.02 11.55 10.97
CA GLU A 69 15.15 10.33 10.18
C GLU A 69 14.70 9.11 11.01
N ARG A 70 14.20 8.07 10.36
CA ARG A 70 13.83 6.82 11.01
C ARG A 70 15.02 6.10 11.61
N GLY A 71 16.12 6.06 10.88
CA GLY A 71 17.41 5.55 11.33
C GLY A 71 18.39 6.68 11.74
N PRO A 72 19.68 6.36 11.93
CA PRO A 72 20.71 7.33 12.29
C PRO A 72 21.11 8.27 11.15
N ALA A 73 20.70 8.01 9.92
CA ALA A 73 20.99 8.81 8.72
C ALA A 73 19.94 8.55 7.63
N PRO A 74 19.89 9.37 6.54
CA PRO A 74 19.08 9.07 5.38
C PRO A 74 19.36 7.67 4.83
N LYS A 75 18.30 6.95 4.40
CA LYS A 75 18.36 5.57 3.89
C LYS A 75 18.86 4.51 4.89
N ALA A 76 19.15 4.87 6.13
CA ALA A 76 19.40 3.89 7.20
C ALA A 76 18.08 3.22 7.58
N THR A 77 17.91 1.98 7.16
CA THR A 77 16.65 1.24 7.26
C THR A 77 16.65 0.33 8.47
N PRO A 78 15.79 0.55 9.47
CA PRO A 78 15.71 -0.29 10.65
C PRO A 78 15.04 -1.63 10.35
N THR A 79 15.25 -2.57 11.27
CA THR A 79 14.54 -3.85 11.33
C THR A 79 13.69 -3.94 12.59
N TYR A 80 12.74 -4.86 12.58
CA TYR A 80 11.70 -5.01 13.61
C TYR A 80 11.66 -6.48 14.07
N PRO A 81 12.64 -6.90 14.91
CA PRO A 81 12.78 -8.31 15.27
C PRO A 81 11.61 -8.85 16.09
N GLU A 82 10.87 -7.97 16.79
CA GLU A 82 9.63 -8.33 17.49
C GLU A 82 8.51 -8.73 16.50
N VAL A 83 8.58 -8.24 15.27
CA VAL A 83 7.66 -8.60 14.20
C VAL A 83 8.20 -9.80 13.44
N THR A 84 9.39 -9.67 12.86
CA THR A 84 10.10 -10.76 12.19
C THR A 84 11.61 -10.59 12.35
N ALA A 85 12.28 -11.61 12.88
CA ALA A 85 13.72 -11.59 13.03
C ALA A 85 14.38 -12.15 11.76
N HIS A 86 15.11 -11.30 11.01
CA HIS A 86 15.89 -11.74 9.86
C HIS A 86 16.94 -12.79 10.27
N SER A 87 17.04 -13.87 9.53
CA SER A 87 18.14 -14.82 9.64
C SER A 87 19.45 -14.24 9.06
N LEU A 88 20.58 -14.86 9.33
CA LEU A 88 21.86 -14.48 8.69
C LEU A 88 21.81 -14.69 7.17
N GLU A 89 21.05 -15.68 6.71
CA GLU A 89 20.84 -15.91 5.28
C GLU A 89 19.99 -14.79 4.65
N ASP A 90 18.93 -14.32 5.34
CA ASP A 90 18.15 -13.16 4.88
C ASP A 90 19.03 -11.93 4.73
N LEU A 91 19.90 -11.65 5.72
CA LEU A 91 20.82 -10.53 5.68
C LEU A 91 21.82 -10.67 4.50
N ARG A 92 22.29 -11.89 4.23
CA ARG A 92 23.16 -12.16 3.07
C ARG A 92 22.41 -11.91 1.75
N ILE A 93 21.18 -12.38 1.63
CA ILE A 93 20.33 -12.14 0.45
C ILE A 93 20.14 -10.64 0.23
N LEU A 94 19.81 -9.89 1.25
CA LEU A 94 19.62 -8.44 1.17
C LEU A 94 20.87 -7.70 0.70
N ASP A 95 22.03 -8.11 1.20
CA ASP A 95 23.34 -7.52 0.87
C ASP A 95 23.78 -7.82 -0.57
N THR A 96 23.50 -9.02 -1.07
CA THR A 96 24.09 -9.53 -2.31
C THR A 96 23.14 -9.59 -3.51
N ARG A 97 21.81 -9.49 -3.30
CA ARG A 97 20.86 -9.54 -4.42
C ARG A 97 21.03 -8.33 -5.33
N LYS A 98 20.78 -8.52 -6.63
CA LYS A 98 21.03 -7.49 -7.65
C LYS A 98 20.04 -6.32 -7.60
N LYS A 99 18.80 -6.56 -7.14
CA LYS A 99 17.72 -5.58 -7.12
C LYS A 99 17.24 -5.36 -5.69
N THR A 100 16.86 -4.13 -5.38
CA THR A 100 16.42 -3.74 -4.04
C THR A 100 17.35 -4.22 -2.91
N SER A 101 18.66 -4.14 -3.15
CA SER A 101 19.68 -4.53 -2.17
C SER A 101 19.78 -3.51 -1.04
N PHE A 102 20.10 -4.02 0.15
CA PHE A 102 20.42 -3.21 1.31
C PHE A 102 21.82 -3.62 1.78
N ALA A 103 22.73 -2.69 1.81
CA ALA A 103 24.07 -2.98 2.35
C ALA A 103 23.98 -3.43 3.81
N VAL A 104 24.74 -4.45 4.21
CA VAL A 104 24.74 -4.97 5.58
C VAL A 104 26.15 -5.05 6.09
N GLU A 105 26.47 -4.20 7.07
CA GLU A 105 27.79 -4.17 7.70
C GLU A 105 28.07 -5.46 8.51
N GLU A 106 29.34 -5.86 8.60
CA GLU A 106 29.76 -7.04 9.37
C GLU A 106 29.39 -6.92 10.86
N GLU A 107 29.45 -5.73 11.41
CA GLU A 107 29.02 -5.47 12.79
C GLU A 107 27.52 -5.75 12.98
N THR A 108 26.69 -5.38 12.03
CA THR A 108 25.25 -5.70 12.02
C THR A 108 25.04 -7.22 11.98
N LYS A 109 25.75 -7.94 11.10
CA LYS A 109 25.68 -9.41 11.02
C LYS A 109 26.13 -10.06 12.33
N ARG A 110 27.19 -9.54 12.95
CA ARG A 110 27.68 -10.03 14.25
C ARG A 110 26.63 -9.86 15.34
N LEU A 111 26.03 -8.65 15.46
CA LEU A 111 25.00 -8.37 16.46
C LEU A 111 23.76 -9.26 16.28
N TYR A 112 23.36 -9.47 15.04
CA TYR A 112 22.26 -10.42 14.74
C TYR A 112 22.56 -11.83 15.19
N LYS A 113 23.77 -12.33 14.88
CA LYS A 113 24.21 -13.68 15.24
C LYS A 113 24.28 -13.90 16.75
N THR A 114 24.79 -12.90 17.50
CA THR A 114 25.11 -13.08 18.92
C THR A 114 23.97 -12.67 19.85
N GLU A 115 23.10 -11.75 19.43
CA GLU A 115 22.12 -11.16 20.34
C GLU A 115 20.69 -11.19 19.84
N ILE A 116 20.46 -10.70 18.61
CA ILE A 116 19.09 -10.46 18.12
C ILE A 116 18.40 -11.79 17.81
N ILE A 117 18.99 -12.62 16.94
CA ILE A 117 18.41 -13.92 16.57
C ILE A 117 18.24 -14.83 17.78
N PRO A 118 19.22 -15.01 18.67
CA PRO A 118 19.05 -15.87 19.84
C PRO A 118 17.92 -15.42 20.76
N PHE A 119 17.75 -14.11 20.93
CA PHE A 119 16.68 -13.57 21.79
C PHE A 119 15.28 -13.70 21.19
N TRP A 120 15.13 -13.35 19.91
CA TRP A 120 13.80 -13.27 19.26
C TRP A 120 13.31 -14.60 18.70
N ARG A 121 14.15 -15.63 18.62
CA ARG A 121 13.72 -16.96 18.17
C ARG A 121 12.55 -17.48 18.99
N GLY A 122 11.43 -17.80 18.30
CA GLY A 122 10.19 -18.24 18.92
C GLY A 122 9.39 -17.16 19.65
N ARG A 123 9.84 -15.90 19.61
CA ARG A 123 9.18 -14.77 20.28
C ARG A 123 8.58 -13.76 19.32
N SER A 124 9.05 -13.72 18.06
CA SER A 124 8.49 -12.82 17.06
C SER A 124 7.03 -13.13 16.77
N ILE A 125 6.27 -12.13 16.32
CA ILE A 125 4.87 -12.34 15.96
C ILE A 125 4.76 -13.37 14.82
N ARG A 126 5.70 -13.36 13.87
CA ARG A 126 5.75 -14.34 12.79
C ARG A 126 5.89 -15.76 13.31
N ASP A 127 6.78 -16.01 14.26
CA ASP A 127 6.93 -17.33 14.88
C ASP A 127 5.65 -17.78 15.57
N ARG A 128 4.98 -16.88 16.31
CA ARG A 128 3.70 -17.15 16.95
C ARG A 128 2.62 -17.49 15.94
N ILE A 129 2.52 -16.73 14.86
CA ILE A 129 1.55 -17.01 13.78
C ILE A 129 1.74 -18.42 13.23
N PHE A 130 2.96 -18.81 12.86
CA PHE A 130 3.20 -20.14 12.32
C PHE A 130 2.97 -21.26 13.35
N ASN A 131 3.15 -21.00 14.65
CA ASN A 131 2.84 -21.96 15.69
C ASN A 131 1.34 -22.18 15.86
N GLU A 132 0.52 -21.13 15.73
CA GLU A 132 -0.94 -21.19 15.90
C GLU A 132 -1.67 -21.68 14.64
N MET A 133 -1.11 -21.51 13.43
CA MET A 133 -1.79 -21.88 12.20
C MET A 133 -1.95 -23.39 12.04
N SER A 134 -3.15 -23.79 11.58
CA SER A 134 -3.46 -25.16 11.20
C SER A 134 -2.59 -25.64 10.03
N GLN A 135 -2.44 -26.96 9.88
CA GLN A 135 -1.75 -27.55 8.73
C GLN A 135 -2.46 -27.21 7.42
N GLU A 136 -3.77 -27.16 7.41
CA GLU A 136 -4.60 -26.78 6.26
C GLU A 136 -4.26 -25.36 5.78
N TRP A 137 -4.14 -24.40 6.71
CA TRP A 137 -3.70 -23.04 6.37
C TRP A 137 -2.28 -23.04 5.79
N LYS A 138 -1.35 -23.76 6.41
CA LYS A 138 0.05 -23.86 5.96
C LYS A 138 0.15 -24.45 4.55
N ASP A 139 -0.61 -25.48 4.27
CA ASP A 139 -0.62 -26.13 2.95
C ASP A 139 -1.24 -25.23 1.87
N ALA A 140 -2.31 -24.49 2.18
CA ALA A 140 -2.91 -23.52 1.26
C ALA A 140 -1.98 -22.33 1.00
N PHE A 141 -1.30 -21.83 2.04
CA PHE A 141 -0.29 -20.79 1.92
C PHE A 141 0.90 -21.24 1.06
N GLU A 142 1.45 -22.43 1.31
CA GLU A 142 2.53 -23.02 0.51
C GLU A 142 2.11 -23.23 -0.96
N ALA A 143 0.87 -23.64 -1.20
CA ALA A 143 0.34 -23.83 -2.54
C ALA A 143 0.19 -22.51 -3.33
N GLY A 144 0.17 -21.37 -2.64
CA GLY A 144 -0.01 -20.06 -3.25
C GLY A 144 -1.48 -19.76 -3.57
N ILE A 145 -2.41 -20.30 -2.78
CA ILE A 145 -3.83 -19.91 -2.79
C ILE A 145 -3.96 -18.46 -2.32
N PHE A 146 -3.17 -18.08 -1.32
CA PHE A 146 -3.10 -16.72 -0.81
C PHE A 146 -1.70 -16.42 -0.29
N THR A 147 -1.38 -15.14 -0.17
CA THR A 147 -0.31 -14.65 0.69
C THR A 147 -0.91 -14.07 1.96
N GLU A 148 -0.06 -13.74 2.91
CA GLU A 148 -0.48 -13.19 4.20
C GLU A 148 0.43 -12.05 4.61
N PHE A 149 -0.13 -10.90 4.91
CA PHE A 149 0.61 -9.76 5.45
C PHE A 149 0.89 -9.97 6.94
N MET A 150 1.75 -10.92 7.23
CA MET A 150 2.08 -11.30 8.61
C MET A 150 2.85 -10.21 9.35
N GLU A 151 3.65 -9.42 8.63
CA GLU A 151 4.52 -8.40 9.19
C GLU A 151 3.97 -6.97 9.07
N GLN A 152 2.78 -6.78 8.48
CA GLN A 152 2.33 -5.47 7.99
C GLN A 152 0.95 -5.08 8.49
N ARG A 153 0.64 -5.40 9.75
CA ARG A 153 -0.70 -5.14 10.30
C ARG A 153 -0.89 -3.73 10.82
N ALA A 154 0.17 -3.04 11.18
CA ALA A 154 0.17 -1.64 11.52
C ALA A 154 1.37 -0.94 10.84
N PRO A 155 1.15 0.24 10.33
CA PRO A 155 -0.08 1.03 10.33
C PRO A 155 -1.17 0.53 9.38
N GLY A 156 -0.99 -0.58 8.69
CA GLY A 156 -1.90 -1.03 7.65
C GLY A 156 -1.91 -0.03 6.50
N HIS A 157 -3.06 0.44 6.08
CA HIS A 157 -3.18 1.55 5.13
C HIS A 157 -3.70 2.82 5.80
N THR A 158 -3.34 3.05 7.05
CA THR A 158 -3.81 4.18 7.84
C THR A 158 -3.43 5.52 7.24
N VAL A 159 -4.39 6.43 7.21
CA VAL A 159 -4.24 7.79 6.71
C VAL A 159 -4.70 8.75 7.79
N LEU A 160 -3.95 9.82 8.02
CA LEU A 160 -4.35 10.87 8.96
C LEU A 160 -5.37 11.83 8.36
N ASP A 161 -6.16 12.41 9.25
CA ASP A 161 -6.99 13.59 8.99
C ASP A 161 -6.30 14.89 9.47
N ASP A 162 -7.09 15.94 9.64
CA ASP A 162 -6.59 17.25 10.06
C ASP A 162 -6.43 17.43 11.58
N LYS A 163 -6.66 16.40 12.37
CA LYS A 163 -6.66 16.45 13.85
C LYS A 163 -5.37 17.00 14.42
N ILE A 164 -4.22 16.52 13.93
CA ILE A 164 -2.90 16.94 14.40
C ILE A 164 -2.59 18.42 14.10
N TYR A 165 -3.30 19.03 13.16
CA TYR A 165 -3.13 20.45 12.86
C TYR A 165 -3.97 21.37 13.78
N LYS A 166 -4.90 20.77 14.52
CA LYS A 166 -5.78 21.46 15.47
C LYS A 166 -5.40 21.24 16.92
N LYS A 167 -4.73 20.12 17.22
CA LYS A 167 -4.31 19.69 18.56
C LYS A 167 -2.83 19.38 18.61
N GLY A 168 -2.20 19.69 19.74
CA GLY A 168 -0.88 19.18 20.07
C GLY A 168 -0.96 17.92 20.93
N PHE A 169 0.19 17.28 21.18
CA PHE A 169 0.22 16.07 22.00
C PHE A 169 -0.11 16.34 23.48
N LEU A 170 0.05 17.57 23.96
CA LEU A 170 -0.43 17.96 25.29
C LEU A 170 -1.96 17.96 25.35
N ASP A 171 -2.64 18.37 24.28
CA ASP A 171 -4.11 18.33 24.21
C ASP A 171 -4.62 16.86 24.16
N PHE A 172 -3.89 15.98 23.47
CA PHE A 172 -4.21 14.53 23.49
C PHE A 172 -4.02 13.93 24.88
N LYS A 173 -3.01 14.36 25.64
CA LYS A 173 -2.81 13.93 27.04
C LYS A 173 -3.97 14.34 27.92
N GLU A 174 -4.50 15.56 27.77
CA GLU A 174 -5.71 15.99 28.46
C GLU A 174 -6.94 15.13 28.11
N ASP A 175 -7.10 14.75 26.83
CA ASP A 175 -8.17 13.83 26.41
C ASP A 175 -8.01 12.43 27.05
N ILE A 176 -6.77 11.94 27.14
CA ILE A 176 -6.45 10.66 27.79
C ILE A 176 -6.76 10.73 29.30
N GLU A 177 -6.34 11.78 29.98
CA GLU A 177 -6.61 11.99 31.41
C GLU A 177 -8.12 11.98 31.70
N LYS A 178 -8.90 12.74 30.94
CA LYS A 178 -10.38 12.74 31.03
C LYS A 178 -10.97 11.36 30.78
N SER A 179 -10.43 10.61 29.81
CA SER A 179 -10.88 9.25 29.53
C SER A 179 -10.56 8.29 30.70
N ILE A 180 -9.39 8.42 31.32
CA ILE A 180 -9.01 7.62 32.52
C ILE A 180 -9.94 7.95 33.70
N GLU A 181 -10.20 9.24 33.96
CA GLU A 181 -11.09 9.70 35.04
C GLU A 181 -12.53 9.19 34.87
N SER A 182 -12.98 8.98 33.64
CA SER A 182 -14.33 8.48 33.32
C SER A 182 -14.50 6.97 33.46
N LEU A 183 -13.42 6.19 33.73
CA LEU A 183 -13.49 4.74 33.82
C LEU A 183 -14.27 4.28 35.04
N ASP A 184 -15.26 3.42 34.82
CA ASP A 184 -16.08 2.82 35.88
C ASP A 184 -15.52 1.44 36.29
N PHE A 185 -14.60 1.45 37.26
CA PHE A 185 -14.01 0.21 37.78
C PHE A 185 -15.02 -0.67 38.56
N LEU A 186 -16.20 -0.16 38.87
CA LEU A 186 -17.22 -0.93 39.59
C LEU A 186 -18.10 -1.76 38.63
N ASN A 187 -18.48 -1.16 37.49
CA ASN A 187 -19.47 -1.78 36.58
C ASN A 187 -18.89 -2.20 35.22
N ASP A 188 -17.69 -1.71 34.84
CA ASP A 188 -17.04 -2.08 33.58
C ASP A 188 -15.92 -3.10 33.81
N PRO A 189 -16.11 -4.38 33.47
CA PRO A 189 -15.07 -5.39 33.64
C PRO A 189 -13.81 -5.15 32.81
N GLU A 190 -13.88 -4.31 31.76
CA GLU A 190 -12.73 -3.92 30.93
C GLU A 190 -12.02 -2.66 31.44
N ALA A 191 -12.51 -1.99 32.48
CA ALA A 191 -11.95 -0.70 32.96
C ALA A 191 -10.44 -0.77 33.21
N TYR A 192 -9.94 -1.86 33.80
CA TYR A 192 -8.51 -2.04 34.01
C TYR A 192 -7.74 -2.11 32.69
N LYS A 193 -8.22 -2.90 31.72
CA LYS A 193 -7.59 -3.03 30.41
C LYS A 193 -7.59 -1.68 29.67
N LYS A 194 -8.71 -0.96 29.68
CA LYS A 194 -8.83 0.38 29.11
C LYS A 194 -7.85 1.37 29.72
N ARG A 195 -7.69 1.34 31.05
CA ARG A 195 -6.70 2.18 31.73
C ARG A 195 -5.28 1.91 31.26
N GLU A 196 -4.90 0.65 31.08
CA GLU A 196 -3.54 0.28 30.65
C GLU A 196 -3.27 0.72 29.19
N GLU A 197 -4.25 0.63 28.29
CA GLU A 197 -4.18 1.16 26.94
C GLU A 197 -3.99 2.70 26.94
N LEU A 198 -4.79 3.40 27.73
CA LEU A 198 -4.71 4.86 27.87
C LEU A 198 -3.37 5.31 28.45
N LYS A 199 -2.85 4.62 29.46
CA LYS A 199 -1.50 4.88 30.00
C LYS A 199 -0.42 4.67 28.93
N ALA A 200 -0.56 3.65 28.11
CA ALA A 200 0.37 3.39 27.01
C ALA A 200 0.36 4.53 25.99
N MET A 201 -0.81 5.02 25.62
CA MET A 201 -0.96 6.18 24.73
C MET A 201 -0.33 7.43 25.34
N ASP A 202 -0.50 7.69 26.63
CA ASP A 202 0.09 8.81 27.35
C ASP A 202 1.63 8.76 27.32
N ILE A 203 2.21 7.60 27.59
CA ILE A 203 3.67 7.37 27.52
C ILE A 203 4.19 7.65 26.09
N CYS A 204 3.44 7.23 25.07
CA CYS A 204 3.82 7.47 23.68
C CYS A 204 3.78 8.95 23.31
N ALA A 205 2.79 9.69 23.82
CA ALA A 205 2.70 11.14 23.63
C ALA A 205 3.94 11.86 24.21
N ASP A 206 4.31 11.53 25.44
CA ASP A 206 5.52 12.05 26.06
C ASP A 206 6.78 11.69 25.28
N ALA A 207 6.87 10.47 24.79
CA ALA A 207 8.01 9.98 24.03
C ALA A 207 8.25 10.79 22.74
N LEU A 208 7.19 11.12 22.00
CA LEU A 208 7.33 11.91 20.77
C LEU A 208 7.68 13.36 21.07
N VAL A 209 7.08 13.96 22.09
CA VAL A 209 7.44 15.33 22.54
C VAL A 209 8.91 15.39 22.96
N MET A 210 9.38 14.43 23.71
CA MET A 210 10.79 14.30 24.10
C MET A 210 11.70 14.15 22.88
N TYR A 211 11.34 13.33 21.92
CA TYR A 211 12.09 13.12 20.68
C TYR A 211 12.23 14.42 19.86
N ALA A 212 11.15 15.19 19.74
CA ALA A 212 11.20 16.50 19.09
C ALA A 212 12.11 17.48 19.84
N ARG A 213 12.09 17.50 21.16
CA ARG A 213 13.01 18.32 21.98
C ARG A 213 14.47 17.96 21.76
N ARG A 214 14.80 16.68 21.61
CA ARG A 214 16.15 16.23 21.25
C ARG A 214 16.63 16.82 19.92
N HIS A 215 15.73 16.93 18.92
CA HIS A 215 16.01 17.61 17.66
C HIS A 215 16.21 19.11 17.85
N ALA A 216 15.42 19.75 18.72
CA ALA A 216 15.58 21.16 19.03
C ALA A 216 16.96 21.45 19.64
N GLU A 217 17.41 20.62 20.58
CA GLU A 217 18.75 20.77 21.19
C GLU A 217 19.87 20.55 20.17
N LYS A 218 19.71 19.53 19.29
CA LYS A 218 20.67 19.29 18.20
C LYS A 218 20.74 20.47 17.21
N ALA A 219 19.60 21.06 16.86
CA ALA A 219 19.55 22.22 15.98
C ALA A 219 20.20 23.45 16.64
N LYS A 220 20.04 23.68 17.99
CA LYS A 220 20.73 24.73 18.74
C LYS A 220 22.23 24.51 18.76
N GLU A 221 22.67 23.26 18.96
CA GLU A 221 24.11 22.92 18.93
C GLU A 221 24.72 23.28 17.58
N LEU A 222 24.05 22.87 16.48
CA LEU A 222 24.48 23.16 15.11
C LEU A 222 24.48 24.68 14.83
N ALA A 223 23.45 25.41 15.27
CA ALA A 223 23.35 26.86 15.11
C ALA A 223 24.51 27.61 15.81
N ARG A 224 24.99 27.13 16.95
CA ARG A 224 26.16 27.74 17.66
C ARG A 224 27.46 27.57 16.87
N LYS A 225 27.58 26.49 16.11
CA LYS A 225 28.79 26.17 15.31
C LYS A 225 28.72 26.72 13.88
N GLU A 226 27.56 27.20 13.46
CA GLU A 226 27.33 27.64 12.08
C GLU A 226 27.85 29.06 11.86
N ASN A 227 28.68 29.23 10.84
CA ASN A 227 29.28 30.50 10.47
C ASN A 227 28.45 31.28 9.43
N ASN A 228 27.62 30.60 8.64
CA ASN A 228 26.73 31.25 7.69
C ASN A 228 25.52 31.85 8.42
N PRO A 229 25.35 33.18 8.43
CA PRO A 229 24.27 33.80 9.19
C PRO A 229 22.87 33.43 8.74
N ALA A 230 22.69 33.11 7.47
CA ALA A 230 21.40 32.66 6.92
C ALA A 230 21.07 31.24 7.44
N ARG A 231 22.05 30.33 7.34
CA ARG A 231 21.87 28.95 7.85
C ARG A 231 21.70 28.89 9.36
N LYS A 232 22.44 29.74 10.09
CA LYS A 232 22.28 29.88 11.53
C LYS A 232 20.85 30.25 11.91
N ARG A 233 20.28 31.28 11.28
CA ARG A 233 18.86 31.67 11.51
C ARG A 233 17.87 30.54 11.18
N GLU A 234 18.14 29.75 10.15
CA GLU A 234 17.32 28.59 9.83
C GLU A 234 17.39 27.51 10.91
N LEU A 235 18.59 27.15 11.38
CA LEU A 235 18.77 26.20 12.47
C LEU A 235 18.11 26.68 13.77
N GLU A 236 18.19 27.96 14.09
CA GLU A 236 17.45 28.56 15.20
C GLU A 236 15.94 28.48 15.01
N ARG A 237 15.44 28.65 13.78
CA ARG A 237 14.03 28.47 13.46
C ARG A 237 13.61 27.01 13.61
N ILE A 238 14.39 26.07 13.09
CA ILE A 238 14.17 24.62 13.27
C ILE A 238 14.12 24.25 14.75
N ALA A 239 15.06 24.79 15.55
CA ALA A 239 15.06 24.56 16.98
C ALA A 239 13.78 25.07 17.67
N ARG A 240 13.27 26.23 17.27
CA ARG A 240 12.00 26.77 17.79
C ARG A 240 10.81 25.90 17.37
N ASN A 241 10.76 25.49 16.10
CA ASN A 241 9.71 24.61 15.60
C ASN A 241 9.68 23.29 16.40
N CYS A 242 10.82 22.60 16.52
CA CYS A 242 10.95 21.34 17.26
C CYS A 242 10.72 21.47 18.77
N SER A 243 10.90 22.68 19.35
CA SER A 243 10.56 22.93 20.75
C SER A 243 9.06 23.09 20.97
N ARG A 244 8.31 23.47 19.92
CA ARG A 244 6.87 23.69 20.00
C ARG A 244 6.07 22.50 19.52
N VAL A 245 6.34 22.00 18.33
CA VAL A 245 5.62 20.86 17.76
C VAL A 245 6.42 19.57 18.00
N PRO A 246 5.76 18.44 18.34
CA PRO A 246 4.33 18.19 18.36
C PRO A 246 3.63 18.48 19.69
N ALA A 247 4.30 19.03 20.70
CA ALA A 247 3.68 19.31 22.00
C ALA A 247 2.43 20.17 21.88
N HIS A 248 2.46 21.20 21.05
CA HIS A 248 1.34 22.10 20.75
C HIS A 248 0.97 22.06 19.28
N ALA A 249 -0.26 22.42 18.94
CA ALA A 249 -0.71 22.60 17.56
C ALA A 249 0.19 23.60 16.80
N PRO A 250 0.42 23.37 15.49
CA PRO A 250 1.25 24.24 14.67
C PRO A 250 0.59 25.60 14.44
N ARG A 251 1.41 26.66 14.29
CA ARG A 251 0.96 28.04 14.07
C ARG A 251 1.13 28.51 12.63
N ASP A 252 2.00 27.85 11.88
CA ASP A 252 2.31 28.23 10.51
C ASP A 252 2.67 27.01 9.65
N PHE A 253 2.85 27.27 8.38
CA PHE A 253 3.08 26.25 7.37
C PHE A 253 4.31 25.37 7.63
N TRP A 254 5.42 25.95 8.15
CA TRP A 254 6.63 25.19 8.45
C TRP A 254 6.45 24.31 9.69
N GLU A 255 5.84 24.85 10.75
CA GLU A 255 5.49 24.06 11.93
C GLU A 255 4.55 22.89 11.57
N ALA A 256 3.55 23.12 10.68
CA ALA A 256 2.61 22.09 10.25
C ALA A 256 3.31 20.92 9.54
N LEU A 257 4.23 21.20 8.62
CA LEU A 257 5.02 20.18 7.93
C LEU A 257 5.94 19.42 8.89
N GLN A 258 6.63 20.14 9.81
CA GLN A 258 7.50 19.51 10.79
C GLN A 258 6.72 18.67 11.79
N TYR A 259 5.52 19.10 12.19
CA TYR A 259 4.65 18.35 13.08
C TYR A 259 4.24 17.01 12.46
N TYR A 260 3.68 17.07 11.25
CA TYR A 260 3.34 15.83 10.54
C TYR A 260 4.54 14.91 10.43
N TRP A 261 5.73 15.46 10.10
CA TRP A 261 6.92 14.64 9.94
C TRP A 261 7.33 13.92 11.23
N PHE A 262 7.23 14.54 12.38
CA PHE A 262 7.45 13.85 13.67
C PHE A 262 6.42 12.75 13.93
N VAL A 263 5.16 13.01 13.61
CA VAL A 263 4.10 11.98 13.71
C VAL A 263 4.38 10.82 12.78
N HIS A 264 4.73 11.11 11.53
CA HIS A 264 5.12 10.09 10.55
C HIS A 264 6.27 9.21 11.07
N LEU A 265 7.33 9.83 11.56
CA LEU A 265 8.45 9.12 12.16
C LEU A 265 8.03 8.29 13.39
N GLY A 266 7.17 8.81 14.23
CA GLY A 266 6.64 8.07 15.38
C GLY A 266 6.00 6.76 14.95
N VAL A 267 5.08 6.81 13.98
CA VAL A 267 4.41 5.63 13.46
C VAL A 267 5.39 4.65 12.84
N ILE A 268 6.29 5.13 11.96
CA ILE A 268 7.22 4.23 11.26
C ILE A 268 8.38 3.73 12.14
N ILE A 269 8.58 4.28 13.33
CA ILE A 269 9.52 3.76 14.34
C ILE A 269 8.81 2.75 15.26
N GLU A 270 7.53 2.97 15.58
CA GLU A 270 6.74 2.02 16.37
C GLU A 270 6.61 0.68 15.66
N PHE A 271 6.20 0.70 14.38
CA PHE A 271 5.99 -0.49 13.58
C PHE A 271 6.63 -0.41 12.19
N ASN A 272 6.88 -1.58 11.64
CA ASN A 272 7.23 -1.75 10.24
C ASN A 272 6.11 -1.22 9.33
N THR A 273 6.46 -0.26 8.49
CA THR A 273 5.56 0.41 7.56
C THR A 273 5.80 0.00 6.11
N TRP A 274 5.97 -1.26 5.86
CA TRP A 274 5.97 -1.72 4.48
C TRP A 274 4.66 -1.35 3.80
N ASP A 275 3.57 -1.38 4.53
CA ASP A 275 2.32 -0.79 4.14
C ASP A 275 2.24 0.67 4.52
N SER A 276 1.53 1.47 3.75
CA SER A 276 1.63 2.92 3.80
C SER A 276 1.11 3.55 5.08
N PHE A 277 1.79 4.61 5.52
CA PHE A 277 1.24 5.59 6.42
C PHE A 277 1.22 6.95 5.72
N ASN A 278 0.09 7.66 5.73
CA ASN A 278 -0.19 8.73 4.79
C ASN A 278 -0.66 10.02 5.47
N PRO A 279 -0.30 11.21 4.93
CA PRO A 279 -0.72 12.49 5.47
C PRO A 279 -2.17 12.85 5.13
N GLY A 280 -2.86 12.06 4.33
CA GLY A 280 -4.21 12.36 3.88
C GLY A 280 -4.27 13.43 2.82
N ARG A 281 -5.29 14.26 2.90
CA ARG A 281 -5.60 15.33 1.93
C ARG A 281 -4.74 16.56 2.22
N LEU A 282 -3.48 16.47 1.85
CA LEU A 282 -2.45 17.42 2.23
C LEU A 282 -2.77 18.85 1.78
N ASP A 283 -3.36 19.00 0.60
CA ASP A 283 -3.80 20.30 0.07
C ASP A 283 -4.97 20.93 0.85
N GLN A 284 -5.76 20.13 1.58
CA GLN A 284 -6.82 20.62 2.45
C GLN A 284 -6.27 20.93 3.85
N HIS A 285 -5.47 20.03 4.39
CA HIS A 285 -4.95 20.14 5.76
C HIS A 285 -3.97 21.31 5.91
N LEU A 286 -3.14 21.56 4.92
CA LEU A 286 -2.15 22.64 4.95
C LEU A 286 -2.66 23.97 4.40
N TYR A 287 -3.80 23.99 3.69
CA TYR A 287 -4.31 25.21 3.05
C TYR A 287 -4.56 26.37 4.02
N PRO A 288 -5.12 26.18 5.22
CA PRO A 288 -5.28 27.28 6.18
C PRO A 288 -3.96 27.98 6.51
N PHE A 289 -2.90 27.21 6.78
CA PHE A 289 -1.57 27.77 7.08
C PHE A 289 -0.91 28.43 5.87
N TYR A 290 -1.10 27.86 4.70
CA TYR A 290 -0.61 28.43 3.43
C TYR A 290 -1.27 29.79 3.14
N LYS A 291 -2.59 29.84 3.18
CA LYS A 291 -3.39 31.04 2.91
C LYS A 291 -3.08 32.14 3.91
N GLU A 292 -3.19 31.85 5.19
CA GLU A 292 -2.89 32.79 6.26
C GLU A 292 -1.45 33.32 6.19
N GLY A 293 -0.47 32.45 5.92
CA GLY A 293 0.92 32.82 5.77
C GLY A 293 1.16 33.80 4.62
N LEU A 294 0.48 33.61 3.47
CA LEU A 294 0.55 34.52 2.32
C LEU A 294 -0.12 35.85 2.64
N GLU A 295 -1.31 35.86 3.24
CA GLU A 295 -2.04 37.06 3.62
C GLU A 295 -1.27 37.91 4.61
N ARG A 296 -0.64 37.28 5.62
CA ARG A 296 0.21 37.95 6.63
C ARG A 296 1.62 38.25 6.14
N LYS A 297 1.98 37.83 4.93
CA LYS A 297 3.33 37.98 4.37
C LYS A 297 4.44 37.32 5.22
N THR A 298 4.10 36.34 6.02
CA THR A 298 5.05 35.48 6.76
C THR A 298 5.52 34.28 5.95
N LEU A 299 4.83 33.99 4.86
CA LEU A 299 5.13 32.99 3.83
C LEU A 299 5.03 33.66 2.45
N ASN A 300 5.84 33.21 1.52
CA ASN A 300 5.67 33.51 0.11
C ASN A 300 5.65 32.21 -0.70
N LEU A 301 5.26 32.28 -1.97
CA LEU A 301 5.13 31.12 -2.85
C LEU A 301 6.44 30.33 -2.97
N GLU A 302 7.57 31.00 -3.11
CA GLU A 302 8.89 30.37 -3.24
C GLU A 302 9.25 29.58 -1.98
N LYS A 303 9.02 30.17 -0.81
CA LYS A 303 9.28 29.50 0.47
C LYS A 303 8.33 28.33 0.73
N ALA A 304 7.06 28.47 0.37
CA ALA A 304 6.10 27.36 0.46
C ALA A 304 6.53 26.18 -0.43
N ARG A 305 6.92 26.47 -1.68
CA ARG A 305 7.46 25.49 -2.63
C ARG A 305 8.73 24.81 -2.08
N GLU A 306 9.70 25.58 -1.58
CA GLU A 306 10.94 25.04 -0.99
C GLU A 306 10.66 24.11 0.19
N LEU A 307 9.75 24.50 1.09
CA LEU A 307 9.37 23.68 2.25
C LEU A 307 8.69 22.36 1.84
N LEU A 308 7.80 22.40 0.85
CA LEU A 308 7.18 21.19 0.29
C LEU A 308 8.22 20.29 -0.37
N GLN A 309 9.12 20.84 -1.17
CA GLN A 309 10.20 20.08 -1.81
C GLN A 309 11.12 19.42 -0.76
N ALA A 310 11.48 20.14 0.31
CA ALA A 310 12.24 19.57 1.40
C ALA A 310 11.48 18.45 2.12
N PHE A 311 10.17 18.60 2.27
CA PHE A 311 9.28 17.59 2.83
C PHE A 311 9.21 16.33 1.95
N TRP A 312 9.14 16.47 0.61
CA TRP A 312 9.20 15.36 -0.33
C TRP A 312 10.46 14.51 -0.19
N VAL A 313 11.62 15.17 -0.03
CA VAL A 313 12.90 14.46 0.16
C VAL A 313 12.86 13.54 1.39
N LYS A 314 12.16 13.95 2.45
CA LYS A 314 12.07 13.15 3.68
C LYS A 314 11.43 11.79 3.45
N PHE A 315 10.38 11.71 2.66
CA PHE A 315 9.76 10.41 2.32
C PHE A 315 10.72 9.52 1.53
N ASN A 316 11.43 10.10 0.56
CA ASN A 316 12.38 9.33 -0.26
C ASN A 316 13.58 8.80 0.56
N ASN A 317 13.89 9.42 1.69
CA ASN A 317 14.92 8.97 2.63
C ASN A 317 14.50 7.76 3.47
N GLN A 318 13.23 7.35 3.44
CA GLN A 318 12.68 6.27 4.25
C GLN A 318 12.29 5.08 3.37
N PRO A 319 13.23 4.29 2.83
CA PRO A 319 12.87 3.12 2.04
C PRO A 319 12.09 2.12 2.89
N ALA A 320 11.28 1.29 2.24
CA ALA A 320 10.54 0.24 2.90
C ALA A 320 11.48 -0.70 3.68
N PRO A 321 11.05 -1.25 4.80
CA PRO A 321 11.82 -2.23 5.52
C PRO A 321 12.26 -3.41 4.64
N PRO A 322 13.41 -4.02 4.92
CA PRO A 322 13.92 -5.13 4.12
C PRO A 322 12.96 -6.31 4.08
N LYS A 323 12.77 -6.86 2.90
CA LYS A 323 11.85 -7.99 2.65
C LYS A 323 12.62 -9.14 2.01
N VAL A 324 12.27 -10.39 2.39
CA VAL A 324 12.84 -11.63 1.88
C VAL A 324 11.74 -12.66 1.67
N GLY A 325 11.97 -13.65 0.85
CA GLY A 325 11.00 -14.73 0.59
C GLY A 325 9.72 -14.22 -0.08
N VAL A 326 8.57 -14.76 0.32
CA VAL A 326 7.26 -14.43 -0.28
C VAL A 326 6.93 -12.95 -0.11
N THR A 327 7.27 -12.34 1.02
CA THR A 327 7.06 -10.91 1.27
C THR A 327 7.79 -10.03 0.23
N ALA A 328 8.97 -10.45 -0.25
CA ALA A 328 9.67 -9.76 -1.33
C ALA A 328 9.01 -9.96 -2.69
N GLU A 329 8.35 -11.09 -2.92
CA GLU A 329 7.60 -11.35 -4.16
C GLU A 329 6.27 -10.56 -4.21
N GLU A 330 5.68 -10.25 -3.07
CA GLU A 330 4.50 -9.39 -2.96
C GLU A 330 4.80 -7.93 -3.36
N SER A 331 5.99 -7.45 -3.02
CA SER A 331 6.47 -6.12 -3.37
C SER A 331 7.99 -6.06 -3.42
N GLY A 332 8.54 -6.25 -4.59
CA GLY A 332 9.98 -6.19 -4.87
C GLY A 332 10.51 -4.77 -5.06
N THR A 333 10.17 -3.83 -4.20
CA THR A 333 10.50 -2.42 -4.31
C THR A 333 11.08 -1.85 -3.01
N TYR A 334 11.75 -0.70 -3.11
CA TYR A 334 12.14 0.12 -1.95
C TYR A 334 11.01 0.99 -1.41
N THR A 335 9.89 1.14 -2.11
CA THR A 335 8.87 2.11 -1.75
C THR A 335 8.18 1.76 -0.43
N ASP A 336 7.80 2.81 0.30
CA ASP A 336 7.06 2.74 1.57
C ASP A 336 5.56 3.04 1.34
N PHE A 337 5.14 3.17 0.10
CA PHE A 337 3.77 3.40 -0.39
C PHE A 337 3.05 4.61 0.21
N ALA A 338 3.77 5.56 0.81
CA ALA A 338 3.15 6.80 1.27
C ALA A 338 2.51 7.54 0.10
N LEU A 339 1.21 7.87 0.20
CA LEU A 339 0.40 8.46 -0.86
C LEU A 339 -0.14 9.83 -0.45
N ILE A 340 0.20 10.85 -1.23
CA ILE A 340 -0.32 12.22 -1.06
C ILE A 340 -1.64 12.34 -1.82
N ASN A 341 -2.71 12.69 -1.12
CA ASN A 341 -4.03 12.95 -1.70
C ASN A 341 -4.22 14.45 -1.97
N THR A 342 -4.76 14.79 -3.14
CA THR A 342 -5.11 16.18 -3.52
C THR A 342 -6.45 16.23 -4.25
N GLY A 343 -7.14 17.36 -4.17
CA GLY A 343 -8.44 17.55 -4.80
C GLY A 343 -9.61 16.90 -4.05
N GLY A 344 -10.58 16.39 -4.79
CA GLY A 344 -11.78 15.77 -4.23
C GLY A 344 -12.88 16.78 -3.86
N VAL A 345 -13.66 16.46 -2.83
CA VAL A 345 -14.74 17.31 -2.32
C VAL A 345 -14.52 17.69 -0.86
N LYS A 346 -15.07 18.82 -0.44
CA LYS A 346 -15.13 19.23 0.96
C LYS A 346 -16.23 18.46 1.71
N PRO A 347 -16.30 18.53 3.05
CA PRO A 347 -17.35 17.88 3.83
C PRO A 347 -18.78 18.28 3.39
N ASP A 348 -18.98 19.51 2.92
CA ASP A 348 -20.26 20.01 2.38
C ASP A 348 -20.54 19.51 0.94
N GLY A 349 -19.61 18.79 0.33
CA GLY A 349 -19.70 18.27 -1.03
C GLY A 349 -19.37 19.29 -2.12
N SER A 350 -18.86 20.48 -1.80
CA SER A 350 -18.29 21.42 -2.77
C SER A 350 -16.90 20.96 -3.27
N ASP A 351 -16.45 21.52 -4.38
CA ASP A 351 -15.10 21.24 -4.92
C ASP A 351 -14.01 21.64 -3.91
N ALA A 352 -13.00 20.79 -3.76
CA ALA A 352 -11.93 20.98 -2.80
C ALA A 352 -10.62 21.48 -3.43
N VAL A 353 -10.52 21.55 -4.76
CA VAL A 353 -9.34 22.06 -5.45
C VAL A 353 -9.07 23.52 -5.07
N ASN A 354 -7.83 23.83 -4.71
CA ASN A 354 -7.36 25.15 -4.33
C ASN A 354 -5.97 25.43 -4.88
N GLU A 355 -5.39 26.60 -4.60
CA GLU A 355 -4.08 27.00 -5.11
C GLU A 355 -2.95 26.07 -4.63
N LEU A 356 -3.08 25.55 -3.41
CA LEU A 356 -2.10 24.60 -2.86
C LEU A 356 -2.17 23.25 -3.58
N SER A 357 -3.35 22.84 -4.08
CA SER A 357 -3.48 21.64 -4.90
C SER A 357 -2.60 21.72 -6.16
N PHE A 358 -2.60 22.86 -6.85
CA PHE A 358 -1.74 23.08 -8.01
C PHE A 358 -0.26 23.17 -7.63
N LEU A 359 0.08 23.85 -6.53
CA LEU A 359 1.47 23.95 -6.06
C LEU A 359 2.03 22.57 -5.72
N ILE A 360 1.23 21.68 -5.13
CA ILE A 360 1.63 20.29 -4.86
C ILE A 360 1.89 19.54 -6.17
N LEU A 361 1.04 19.70 -7.19
CA LEU A 361 1.29 19.12 -8.50
C LEU A 361 2.60 19.63 -9.14
N ASP A 362 2.91 20.90 -8.98
CA ASP A 362 4.19 21.47 -9.43
C ASP A 362 5.37 20.82 -8.71
N VAL A 363 5.26 20.64 -7.39
CA VAL A 363 6.29 19.97 -6.58
C VAL A 363 6.49 18.52 -7.02
N ILE A 364 5.41 17.79 -7.28
CA ILE A 364 5.46 16.40 -7.79
C ILE A 364 6.25 16.34 -9.10
N GLU A 365 5.97 17.23 -10.05
CA GLU A 365 6.65 17.28 -11.34
C GLU A 365 8.13 17.67 -11.20
N GLU A 366 8.42 18.69 -10.39
CA GLU A 366 9.78 19.19 -10.19
C GLU A 366 10.68 18.21 -9.45
N MET A 367 10.14 17.56 -8.43
CA MET A 367 10.91 16.59 -7.62
C MET A 367 11.16 15.29 -8.36
N ARG A 368 10.20 14.80 -9.12
CA ARG A 368 10.31 13.58 -9.92
C ARG A 368 11.06 12.47 -9.17
N ILE A 369 10.53 12.10 -8.02
CA ILE A 369 11.01 11.01 -7.16
C ILE A 369 9.86 10.03 -6.90
N VAL A 370 10.18 8.76 -6.67
CA VAL A 370 9.16 7.72 -6.54
C VAL A 370 8.38 7.80 -5.23
N GLN A 371 8.97 8.38 -4.19
CA GLN A 371 8.34 8.59 -2.89
C GLN A 371 8.41 10.06 -2.44
N PRO A 372 7.27 10.59 -1.91
CA PRO A 372 5.96 9.96 -1.77
C PRO A 372 5.29 9.74 -3.11
N SER A 373 4.43 8.74 -3.19
CA SER A 373 3.50 8.59 -4.30
C SER A 373 2.41 9.67 -4.22
N SER A 374 1.68 9.91 -5.30
CA SER A 374 0.69 10.97 -5.36
C SER A 374 -0.54 10.57 -6.16
N MET A 375 -1.68 11.17 -5.79
CA MET A 375 -2.94 11.00 -6.48
C MET A 375 -3.73 12.30 -6.57
N VAL A 376 -4.61 12.38 -7.55
CA VAL A 376 -5.65 13.40 -7.65
C VAL A 376 -7.01 12.74 -7.52
N GLN A 377 -7.85 13.31 -6.67
CA GLN A 377 -9.26 12.95 -6.53
C GLN A 377 -10.09 13.84 -7.45
N ILE A 378 -10.79 13.23 -8.39
CA ILE A 378 -11.60 13.91 -9.39
C ILE A 378 -13.07 13.58 -9.15
N SER A 379 -13.87 14.60 -8.84
CA SER A 379 -15.34 14.54 -8.77
C SER A 379 -15.94 15.13 -10.04
N LYS A 380 -17.24 14.97 -10.22
CA LYS A 380 -17.99 15.68 -11.29
C LYS A 380 -17.93 17.21 -11.16
N LYS A 381 -17.56 17.77 -10.00
CA LYS A 381 -17.41 19.20 -9.73
C LYS A 381 -15.99 19.71 -9.95
N THR A 382 -15.01 18.82 -10.01
CA THR A 382 -13.61 19.19 -10.15
C THR A 382 -13.36 19.87 -11.51
N PRO A 383 -12.69 21.02 -11.55
CA PRO A 383 -12.42 21.72 -12.80
C PRO A 383 -11.48 20.92 -13.72
N ASP A 384 -11.74 20.98 -15.03
CA ASP A 384 -10.92 20.28 -16.03
C ASP A 384 -9.46 20.73 -16.01
N SER A 385 -9.19 21.97 -15.63
CA SER A 385 -7.82 22.49 -15.51
C SER A 385 -6.98 21.67 -14.53
N PHE A 386 -7.57 21.16 -13.44
CA PHE A 386 -6.87 20.34 -12.47
C PHE A 386 -6.55 18.93 -13.02
N LEU A 387 -7.53 18.28 -13.65
CA LEU A 387 -7.32 16.99 -14.32
C LEU A 387 -6.27 17.11 -15.43
N LYS A 388 -6.39 18.13 -16.28
CA LYS A 388 -5.42 18.40 -17.37
C LYS A 388 -4.02 18.70 -16.84
N ARG A 389 -3.90 19.40 -15.67
CA ARG A 389 -2.59 19.63 -15.04
C ARG A 389 -1.95 18.29 -14.61
N ALA A 390 -2.73 17.38 -14.02
CA ALA A 390 -2.26 16.04 -13.67
C ALA A 390 -1.82 15.24 -14.91
N LEU A 391 -2.60 15.28 -16.01
CA LEU A 391 -2.26 14.63 -17.27
C LEU A 391 -0.99 15.20 -17.91
N LYS A 392 -0.73 16.51 -17.77
CA LYS A 392 0.53 17.15 -18.23
C LYS A 392 1.75 16.61 -17.48
N ILE A 393 1.61 16.21 -16.23
CA ILE A 393 2.69 15.54 -15.50
C ILE A 393 2.84 14.09 -15.99
N ILE A 394 1.74 13.37 -16.09
CA ILE A 394 1.72 11.96 -16.52
C ILE A 394 2.33 11.79 -17.91
N LYS A 395 2.04 12.70 -18.86
CA LYS A 395 2.60 12.64 -20.22
C LYS A 395 4.13 12.67 -20.27
N THR A 396 4.78 13.18 -19.23
CA THR A 396 6.25 13.19 -19.14
C THR A 396 6.87 11.80 -18.92
N GLY A 397 6.03 10.76 -18.82
CA GLY A 397 6.46 9.40 -18.53
C GLY A 397 6.71 9.13 -17.04
N PHE A 398 6.33 10.05 -16.15
CA PHE A 398 6.55 9.87 -14.71
C PHE A 398 5.60 8.85 -14.06
N GLY A 399 4.41 8.60 -14.65
CA GLY A 399 3.42 7.67 -14.13
C GLY A 399 2.69 8.12 -12.86
N GLN A 400 2.93 9.34 -12.41
CA GLN A 400 2.24 9.99 -11.30
C GLN A 400 1.66 11.33 -11.76
N PRO A 401 0.59 11.83 -11.09
CA PRO A 401 -0.22 11.18 -10.04
C PRO A 401 -1.15 10.09 -10.59
N SER A 402 -1.64 9.19 -9.73
CA SER A 402 -2.80 8.34 -10.06
C SER A 402 -4.09 9.15 -10.03
N ILE A 403 -5.12 8.71 -10.75
CA ILE A 403 -6.37 9.44 -10.89
C ILE A 403 -7.52 8.62 -10.31
N PHE A 404 -8.20 9.19 -9.33
CA PHE A 404 -9.27 8.53 -8.57
C PHE A 404 -10.60 9.25 -8.73
N ASN A 405 -11.67 8.46 -8.72
CA ASN A 405 -13.05 8.93 -8.77
C ASN A 405 -13.57 9.22 -7.36
N THR A 406 -13.59 10.49 -6.98
CA THR A 406 -14.12 10.92 -5.67
C THR A 406 -15.56 10.47 -5.45
N ASP A 407 -16.40 10.57 -6.49
CA ASP A 407 -17.83 10.24 -6.37
C ASP A 407 -18.01 8.73 -6.09
N ALA A 408 -17.21 7.86 -6.68
CA ALA A 408 -17.21 6.42 -6.40
C ALA A 408 -16.66 6.13 -5.00
N ILE A 409 -15.56 6.76 -4.59
CA ILE A 409 -14.98 6.60 -3.24
C ILE A 409 -16.02 6.96 -2.17
N VAL A 410 -16.71 8.08 -2.31
CA VAL A 410 -17.74 8.51 -1.33
C VAL A 410 -18.87 7.49 -1.27
N GLN A 411 -19.39 7.04 -2.41
CA GLN A 411 -20.44 6.01 -2.46
C GLN A 411 -20.02 4.70 -1.80
N GLU A 412 -18.81 4.25 -2.09
CA GLU A 412 -18.21 3.05 -1.54
C GLU A 412 -18.11 3.12 -0.01
N LEU A 413 -17.55 4.20 0.52
CA LEU A 413 -17.38 4.38 1.97
C LEU A 413 -18.74 4.50 2.68
N VAL A 414 -19.71 5.21 2.11
CA VAL A 414 -21.08 5.30 2.65
C VAL A 414 -21.74 3.91 2.63
N ARG A 415 -21.58 3.13 1.56
CA ARG A 415 -22.09 1.76 1.48
C ARG A 415 -21.51 0.84 2.54
N GLN A 416 -20.25 1.06 2.92
CA GLN A 416 -19.60 0.34 4.01
C GLN A 416 -20.02 0.82 5.41
N GLY A 417 -20.97 1.76 5.51
CA GLY A 417 -21.52 2.25 6.77
C GLY A 417 -20.83 3.49 7.36
N LYS A 418 -19.95 4.16 6.61
CA LYS A 418 -19.32 5.40 7.05
C LYS A 418 -20.30 6.57 6.86
N SER A 419 -20.18 7.60 7.72
CA SER A 419 -20.96 8.83 7.56
C SER A 419 -20.59 9.55 6.25
N PHE A 420 -21.50 10.37 5.72
CA PHE A 420 -21.19 11.19 4.54
C PHE A 420 -20.01 12.14 4.77
N GLU A 421 -19.88 12.68 5.97
CA GLU A 421 -18.79 13.57 6.33
C GLU A 421 -17.46 12.82 6.32
N ASP A 422 -17.38 11.65 6.98
CA ASP A 422 -16.18 10.82 7.03
C ASP A 422 -15.81 10.30 5.63
N ALA A 423 -16.79 9.91 4.83
CA ALA A 423 -16.59 9.47 3.45
C ALA A 423 -16.03 10.59 2.55
N ARG A 424 -16.53 11.82 2.67
CA ARG A 424 -16.06 12.99 1.90
C ARG A 424 -14.66 13.46 2.32
N ASN A 425 -14.30 13.25 3.59
CA ASN A 425 -12.96 13.50 4.11
C ASN A 425 -11.99 12.36 3.81
N GLY A 426 -12.48 11.24 3.31
CA GLY A 426 -11.70 10.07 2.94
C GLY A 426 -10.99 10.20 1.59
N GLY A 427 -10.39 9.11 1.18
CA GLY A 427 -9.65 8.99 -0.06
C GLY A 427 -8.96 7.63 -0.14
N ALA A 428 -7.88 7.55 -0.88
CA ALA A 428 -7.10 6.32 -1.00
C ALA A 428 -5.75 6.42 -0.27
N SER A 429 -5.22 5.26 0.09
CA SER A 429 -3.87 5.09 0.63
C SER A 429 -3.12 4.03 -0.16
N GLY A 430 -1.79 4.02 -0.05
CA GLY A 430 -0.96 3.03 -0.71
C GLY A 430 -1.18 2.96 -2.22
N CYS A 431 -1.99 2.01 -2.67
CA CYS A 431 -2.24 1.78 -4.09
C CYS A 431 -3.61 2.30 -4.54
N VAL A 432 -4.70 1.67 -4.05
CA VAL A 432 -6.08 2.03 -4.39
C VAL A 432 -7.04 1.87 -3.20
N GLU A 433 -6.55 1.45 -2.07
CA GLU A 433 -7.33 1.15 -0.88
C GLU A 433 -7.96 2.41 -0.32
N THR A 434 -9.27 2.39 -0.14
CA THR A 434 -10.04 3.54 0.33
C THR A 434 -10.46 3.41 1.77
N GLY A 435 -10.52 4.54 2.48
CA GLY A 435 -10.90 4.57 3.88
C GLY A 435 -11.28 5.97 4.39
N ALA A 436 -11.84 5.99 5.59
CA ALA A 436 -12.18 7.20 6.33
C ALA A 436 -10.93 7.70 7.08
N PHE A 437 -10.33 8.79 6.61
CA PHE A 437 -9.06 9.29 7.13
C PHE A 437 -9.13 9.70 8.61
N GLY A 438 -8.15 9.27 9.38
CA GLY A 438 -8.04 9.51 10.81
C GLY A 438 -9.04 8.75 11.69
N LYS A 439 -9.90 7.90 11.11
CA LYS A 439 -11.03 7.27 11.79
C LYS A 439 -11.13 5.77 11.60
N GLU A 440 -10.34 5.21 10.72
CA GLU A 440 -10.45 3.81 10.32
C GLU A 440 -9.16 3.03 10.54
N CYS A 441 -9.30 1.87 11.14
CA CYS A 441 -8.35 0.79 11.08
C CYS A 441 -8.76 -0.10 9.91
N TYR A 442 -8.13 0.08 8.74
CA TYR A 442 -8.37 -0.80 7.59
C TYR A 442 -7.08 -1.54 7.24
N ILE A 443 -7.12 -2.83 7.55
CA ILE A 443 -5.97 -3.72 7.44
C ILE A 443 -6.09 -4.54 6.17
N LEU A 444 -5.05 -4.51 5.35
CA LEU A 444 -4.87 -5.48 4.29
C LEU A 444 -4.38 -6.80 4.90
N THR A 445 -5.02 -7.89 4.52
CA THR A 445 -4.70 -9.20 5.11
C THR A 445 -3.81 -10.05 4.23
N GLY A 446 -3.66 -9.67 2.96
CA GLY A 446 -2.89 -10.36 1.95
C GLY A 446 -3.67 -10.57 0.66
N TYR A 447 -3.02 -11.17 -0.31
CA TYR A 447 -3.56 -11.41 -1.65
C TYR A 447 -4.19 -12.80 -1.75
N PHE A 448 -5.23 -12.91 -2.59
CA PHE A 448 -5.97 -14.14 -2.86
C PHE A 448 -5.92 -14.48 -4.36
N ASN A 449 -5.41 -15.65 -4.70
CA ASN A 449 -5.18 -16.12 -6.07
C ASN A 449 -6.43 -16.79 -6.64
N LEU A 450 -7.31 -16.02 -7.28
CA LEU A 450 -8.54 -16.54 -7.89
C LEU A 450 -8.26 -17.63 -8.93
N THR A 451 -7.17 -17.47 -9.70
CA THR A 451 -6.78 -18.43 -10.75
C THR A 451 -6.34 -19.77 -10.17
N LYS A 452 -5.60 -19.74 -9.05
CA LYS A 452 -5.15 -20.98 -8.38
C LYS A 452 -6.32 -21.79 -7.82
N VAL A 453 -7.35 -21.14 -7.31
CA VAL A 453 -8.59 -21.80 -6.87
C VAL A 453 -9.22 -22.62 -8.00
N LEU A 454 -9.26 -22.06 -9.21
CA LEU A 454 -9.76 -22.80 -10.37
C LEU A 454 -8.81 -23.92 -10.78
N GLU A 455 -7.50 -23.73 -10.70
CA GLU A 455 -6.54 -24.82 -10.95
C GLU A 455 -6.78 -26.00 -10.00
N ILE A 456 -7.05 -25.75 -8.72
CA ILE A 456 -7.41 -26.78 -7.75
C ILE A 456 -8.74 -27.45 -8.14
N THR A 457 -9.73 -26.68 -8.63
CA THR A 457 -10.99 -27.21 -9.15
C THR A 457 -10.76 -28.17 -10.32
N LEU A 458 -9.92 -27.76 -11.28
CA LEU A 458 -9.58 -28.57 -12.47
C LEU A 458 -8.71 -29.79 -12.13
N ASN A 459 -8.25 -29.93 -10.88
CA ASN A 459 -7.50 -31.07 -10.37
C ASN A 459 -8.22 -31.77 -9.20
N ASN A 460 -9.53 -31.60 -9.11
CA ASN A 460 -10.40 -32.26 -8.12
C ASN A 460 -9.87 -32.14 -6.68
N GLY A 461 -9.48 -30.93 -6.28
CA GLY A 461 -9.04 -30.63 -4.92
C GLY A 461 -7.55 -30.85 -4.66
N VAL A 462 -6.76 -31.25 -5.64
CA VAL A 462 -5.31 -31.48 -5.49
C VAL A 462 -4.51 -30.35 -6.10
N ASP A 463 -3.52 -29.83 -5.36
CA ASP A 463 -2.57 -28.89 -5.95
C ASP A 463 -1.54 -29.63 -6.81
N PRO A 464 -1.44 -29.36 -8.12
CA PRO A 464 -0.51 -30.05 -9.00
C PRO A 464 0.97 -29.74 -8.70
N ARG A 465 1.28 -28.59 -8.09
CA ARG A 465 2.62 -28.16 -7.73
C ARG A 465 3.14 -28.88 -6.49
N THR A 466 2.40 -28.82 -5.38
CA THR A 466 2.79 -29.47 -4.11
C THR A 466 2.37 -30.93 -4.03
N ARG A 467 1.46 -31.38 -4.90
CA ARG A 467 0.82 -32.70 -4.92
C ARG A 467 -0.01 -33.01 -3.66
N LYS A 468 -0.37 -31.97 -2.90
CA LYS A 468 -1.19 -32.09 -1.69
C LYS A 468 -2.69 -31.97 -2.01
N PRO A 469 -3.55 -32.77 -1.35
CA PRO A 469 -5.00 -32.59 -1.44
C PRO A 469 -5.42 -31.47 -0.49
N ILE A 470 -5.39 -30.23 -0.97
CA ILE A 470 -5.67 -29.04 -0.18
C ILE A 470 -7.08 -28.49 -0.34
N GLY A 471 -7.78 -28.88 -1.40
CA GLY A 471 -9.14 -28.44 -1.69
C GLY A 471 -10.16 -29.55 -1.46
N VAL A 472 -11.45 -29.20 -1.62
CA VAL A 472 -12.55 -30.16 -1.54
C VAL A 472 -12.66 -30.97 -2.83
N LYS A 473 -13.13 -32.20 -2.74
CA LYS A 473 -13.42 -33.05 -3.91
C LYS A 473 -14.70 -32.56 -4.57
N THR A 474 -14.60 -31.99 -5.77
CA THR A 474 -15.75 -31.44 -6.50
C THR A 474 -16.16 -32.29 -7.72
N GLY A 475 -15.48 -33.40 -7.97
CA GLY A 475 -15.69 -34.29 -9.10
C GLY A 475 -14.57 -34.19 -10.15
N ASP A 476 -14.56 -35.20 -11.07
CA ASP A 476 -13.62 -35.16 -12.19
C ASP A 476 -14.07 -34.08 -13.20
N PRO A 477 -13.20 -33.06 -13.47
CA PRO A 477 -13.58 -32.02 -14.42
C PRO A 477 -13.91 -32.53 -15.85
N ALA A 478 -13.37 -33.69 -16.22
CA ALA A 478 -13.66 -34.29 -17.51
C ALA A 478 -15.12 -34.82 -17.65
N GLU A 479 -15.79 -34.99 -16.51
CA GLU A 479 -17.18 -35.50 -16.45
C GLU A 479 -18.23 -34.39 -16.32
N PHE A 480 -17.82 -33.11 -16.14
CA PHE A 480 -18.75 -31.98 -16.09
C PHE A 480 -19.50 -31.82 -17.39
N LYS A 481 -20.81 -31.76 -17.30
CA LYS A 481 -21.72 -31.72 -18.47
C LYS A 481 -22.02 -30.31 -18.95
N SER A 482 -21.87 -29.32 -18.05
CA SER A 482 -22.16 -27.92 -18.35
C SER A 482 -21.14 -26.98 -17.70
N TYR A 483 -21.11 -25.76 -18.18
CA TYR A 483 -20.33 -24.66 -17.59
C TYR A 483 -20.78 -24.36 -16.16
N GLU A 484 -22.07 -24.44 -15.89
CA GLU A 484 -22.68 -24.21 -14.60
C GLU A 484 -22.19 -25.24 -13.56
N GLU A 485 -22.04 -26.50 -13.90
CA GLU A 485 -21.46 -27.52 -13.02
C GLU A 485 -20.01 -27.18 -12.65
N LEU A 486 -19.22 -26.78 -13.64
CA LEU A 486 -17.84 -26.33 -13.40
C LEU A 486 -17.79 -25.09 -12.50
N PHE A 487 -18.64 -24.10 -12.77
CA PHE A 487 -18.68 -22.86 -11.98
C PHE A 487 -19.13 -23.10 -10.53
N GLU A 488 -20.10 -24.00 -10.32
CA GLU A 488 -20.50 -24.44 -8.97
C GLU A 488 -19.36 -25.19 -8.24
N ALA A 489 -18.59 -26.01 -8.96
CA ALA A 489 -17.41 -26.66 -8.40
C ALA A 489 -16.35 -25.63 -7.98
N PHE A 490 -16.12 -24.61 -8.81
CA PHE A 490 -15.24 -23.48 -8.48
C PHE A 490 -15.73 -22.74 -7.23
N LYS A 491 -17.02 -22.40 -7.12
CA LYS A 491 -17.57 -21.71 -5.94
C LYS A 491 -17.36 -22.51 -4.65
N LYS A 492 -17.49 -23.84 -4.68
CA LYS A 492 -17.21 -24.69 -3.53
C LYS A 492 -15.74 -24.64 -3.11
N GLN A 493 -14.80 -24.60 -4.06
CA GLN A 493 -13.38 -24.44 -3.75
C GLN A 493 -13.11 -23.03 -3.21
N LEU A 494 -13.73 -22.00 -3.81
CA LEU A 494 -13.60 -20.62 -3.37
C LEU A 494 -14.06 -20.46 -1.91
N HIS A 495 -15.24 -20.98 -1.59
CA HIS A 495 -15.77 -21.02 -0.22
C HIS A 495 -14.77 -21.61 0.76
N HIS A 496 -14.28 -22.83 0.46
CA HIS A 496 -13.32 -23.56 1.28
C HIS A 496 -12.06 -22.72 1.59
N PHE A 497 -11.44 -22.14 0.56
CA PHE A 497 -10.20 -21.38 0.75
C PHE A 497 -10.41 -20.00 1.39
N VAL A 498 -11.55 -19.36 1.15
CA VAL A 498 -11.92 -18.12 1.85
C VAL A 498 -12.12 -18.39 3.34
N GLU A 499 -12.74 -19.50 3.71
CA GLU A 499 -12.87 -19.89 5.14
C GLU A 499 -11.52 -20.09 5.82
N ILE A 500 -10.58 -20.79 5.16
CA ILE A 500 -9.21 -20.98 5.69
C ILE A 500 -8.52 -19.62 5.89
N LYS A 501 -8.61 -18.74 4.88
CA LYS A 501 -8.02 -17.41 4.92
C LYS A 501 -8.60 -16.55 6.04
N VAL A 502 -9.92 -16.52 6.20
CA VAL A 502 -10.60 -15.71 7.23
C VAL A 502 -10.29 -16.24 8.63
N LYS A 503 -10.35 -17.56 8.85
CA LYS A 503 -9.97 -18.18 10.13
C LYS A 503 -8.54 -17.83 10.53
N GLY A 504 -7.60 -17.99 9.59
CA GLY A 504 -6.19 -17.64 9.82
C GLY A 504 -6.00 -16.16 10.11
N ASN A 505 -6.67 -15.30 9.36
CA ASN A 505 -6.55 -13.86 9.57
C ASN A 505 -7.13 -13.41 10.94
N ASN A 506 -8.25 -13.97 11.37
CA ASN A 506 -8.82 -13.65 12.69
C ASN A 506 -7.87 -14.04 13.83
N ILE A 507 -7.14 -15.15 13.68
CA ILE A 507 -6.08 -15.54 14.63
C ILE A 507 -4.95 -14.49 14.60
N ILE A 508 -4.50 -14.08 13.41
CA ILE A 508 -3.42 -13.09 13.27
C ILE A 508 -3.83 -11.75 13.90
N GLU A 509 -5.04 -11.27 13.64
CA GLU A 509 -5.54 -10.03 14.23
C GLU A 509 -5.56 -10.10 15.76
N ARG A 510 -5.97 -11.25 16.33
CA ARG A 510 -5.96 -11.44 17.77
C ARG A 510 -4.54 -11.48 18.34
N LEU A 511 -3.60 -12.16 17.66
CA LEU A 511 -2.20 -12.17 18.08
C LEU A 511 -1.57 -10.77 18.09
N TYR A 512 -1.90 -9.94 17.10
CA TYR A 512 -1.44 -8.54 17.09
C TYR A 512 -2.03 -7.74 18.25
N ALA A 513 -3.32 -7.86 18.52
CA ALA A 513 -3.96 -7.18 19.64
C ALA A 513 -3.36 -7.59 21.01
N ASP A 514 -3.03 -8.87 21.17
CA ASP A 514 -2.55 -9.38 22.46
C ASP A 514 -1.04 -9.20 22.68
N TYR A 515 -0.23 -9.26 21.63
CA TYR A 515 1.24 -9.27 21.74
C TYR A 515 1.93 -8.05 21.14
N LEU A 516 1.30 -7.36 20.19
CA LEU A 516 1.85 -6.18 19.52
C LEU A 516 0.81 -5.05 19.39
N PRO A 517 0.23 -4.58 20.50
CA PRO A 517 -0.58 -3.36 20.46
C PRO A 517 0.23 -2.18 19.92
N ALA A 518 -0.49 -1.21 19.34
CA ALA A 518 0.05 -0.03 18.66
C ALA A 518 -0.37 1.26 19.37
N PRO A 519 0.09 1.53 20.60
CA PRO A 519 -0.40 2.64 21.41
C PRO A 519 -0.11 4.02 20.80
N PHE A 520 1.01 4.20 20.08
CA PHE A 520 1.27 5.46 19.40
C PHE A 520 0.32 5.68 18.24
N LEU A 521 0.11 4.67 17.39
CA LEU A 521 -0.86 4.76 16.29
C LEU A 521 -2.28 4.96 16.83
N SER A 522 -2.66 4.27 17.90
CA SER A 522 -3.97 4.38 18.57
C SER A 522 -4.25 5.80 19.05
N LEU A 523 -3.24 6.52 19.53
CA LEU A 523 -3.35 7.91 19.92
C LEU A 523 -3.86 8.82 18.80
N LEU A 524 -3.55 8.48 17.56
CA LEU A 524 -3.81 9.30 16.37
C LEU A 524 -5.18 9.01 15.71
N ILE A 525 -5.83 7.91 16.07
CA ILE A 525 -7.04 7.44 15.38
C ILE A 525 -8.27 7.70 16.26
N ASP A 526 -9.32 8.29 15.64
CA ASP A 526 -10.56 8.63 16.33
C ASP A 526 -11.17 7.42 17.03
N ASP A 527 -11.70 7.69 18.19
CA ASP A 527 -12.38 6.82 19.12
C ASP A 527 -11.45 5.91 19.94
N CYS A 528 -10.17 5.70 19.58
CA CYS A 528 -9.27 4.86 20.37
C CYS A 528 -9.09 5.38 21.81
N ILE A 529 -8.86 6.68 21.99
CA ILE A 529 -8.77 7.32 23.32
C ILE A 529 -10.13 7.21 24.05
N ALA A 530 -11.22 7.59 23.39
CA ALA A 530 -12.55 7.58 24.01
C ALA A 530 -13.02 6.17 24.43
N LYS A 531 -12.66 5.14 23.63
CA LYS A 531 -12.97 3.74 23.96
C LYS A 531 -11.95 3.11 24.93
N GLY A 532 -10.77 3.72 25.09
CA GLY A 532 -9.66 3.10 25.82
C GLY A 532 -9.19 1.80 25.18
N LYS A 533 -9.16 1.74 23.85
CA LYS A 533 -8.85 0.51 23.09
C LYS A 533 -7.79 0.75 22.04
N ASP A 534 -6.93 -0.26 21.87
CA ASP A 534 -5.89 -0.27 20.84
C ASP A 534 -6.45 -0.33 19.43
N TYR A 535 -5.69 0.19 18.48
CA TYR A 535 -5.95 0.12 17.03
C TYR A 535 -6.21 -1.31 16.55
N HIS A 536 -5.46 -2.29 17.06
CA HIS A 536 -5.64 -3.70 16.71
C HIS A 536 -6.82 -4.37 17.44
N ASP A 537 -7.36 -3.78 18.49
CA ASP A 537 -8.44 -4.34 19.31
C ASP A 537 -9.79 -3.61 19.14
N GLY A 538 -10.01 -3.01 17.97
CA GLY A 538 -11.28 -2.37 17.64
C GLY A 538 -11.43 -0.96 18.22
N GLY A 539 -10.34 -0.29 18.58
CA GLY A 539 -10.34 1.07 19.10
C GLY A 539 -10.86 2.10 18.11
N ALA A 540 -10.51 1.99 16.84
CA ALA A 540 -10.93 2.92 15.80
C ALA A 540 -12.47 3.01 15.65
N ARG A 541 -12.95 4.11 15.05
CA ARG A 541 -14.38 4.29 14.74
C ARG A 541 -14.85 3.21 13.78
N TYR A 542 -14.09 2.95 12.73
CA TYR A 542 -14.34 1.91 11.73
C TYR A 542 -13.19 0.91 11.74
N ASN A 543 -13.52 -0.39 11.64
CA ASN A 543 -12.54 -1.48 11.75
C ASN A 543 -12.74 -2.48 10.61
N THR A 544 -12.02 -2.27 9.51
CA THR A 544 -12.19 -3.03 8.27
C THR A 544 -10.97 -3.95 8.04
N SER A 545 -11.23 -5.15 7.53
CA SER A 545 -10.20 -6.09 7.07
C SER A 545 -10.45 -6.40 5.59
N TYR A 546 -9.42 -6.26 4.75
CA TYR A 546 -9.52 -6.47 3.31
C TYR A 546 -8.80 -7.74 2.87
N ILE A 547 -9.43 -8.49 1.96
CA ILE A 547 -8.77 -9.56 1.20
C ILE A 547 -8.67 -9.11 -0.25
N GLN A 548 -7.45 -9.10 -0.80
CA GLN A 548 -7.15 -8.55 -2.10
C GLN A 548 -7.20 -9.63 -3.18
N GLY A 549 -8.24 -9.63 -4.03
CA GLY A 549 -8.39 -10.56 -5.14
C GLY A 549 -7.44 -10.23 -6.29
N VAL A 550 -6.77 -11.25 -6.84
CA VAL A 550 -5.78 -11.11 -7.92
C VAL A 550 -6.09 -12.03 -9.07
N GLY A 551 -5.84 -11.53 -10.29
CA GLY A 551 -5.98 -12.31 -11.52
C GLY A 551 -7.39 -12.32 -12.11
N LEU A 552 -8.22 -11.30 -11.85
CA LEU A 552 -9.60 -11.23 -12.34
C LEU A 552 -9.68 -11.34 -13.87
N GLY A 553 -8.85 -10.59 -14.60
CA GLY A 553 -8.81 -10.64 -16.06
C GLY A 553 -8.40 -12.02 -16.57
N THR A 554 -7.34 -12.62 -16.00
CA THR A 554 -6.91 -13.98 -16.34
C THR A 554 -8.01 -15.01 -16.04
N MET A 555 -8.63 -14.92 -14.87
CA MET A 555 -9.71 -15.82 -14.47
C MET A 555 -10.92 -15.72 -15.41
N THR A 556 -11.25 -14.49 -15.82
CA THR A 556 -12.32 -14.23 -16.80
C THR A 556 -12.02 -14.91 -18.14
N ASP A 557 -10.81 -14.73 -18.66
CA ASP A 557 -10.39 -15.31 -19.92
C ASP A 557 -10.33 -16.84 -19.87
N ILE A 558 -9.92 -17.42 -18.73
CA ILE A 558 -9.94 -18.86 -18.51
C ILE A 558 -11.36 -19.41 -18.57
N LEU A 559 -12.28 -18.83 -17.80
CA LEU A 559 -13.68 -19.30 -17.78
C LEU A 559 -14.39 -19.03 -19.10
N SER A 560 -14.09 -17.90 -19.78
CA SER A 560 -14.57 -17.63 -21.14
C SER A 560 -14.10 -18.70 -22.10
N SER A 561 -12.83 -19.10 -22.00
CA SER A 561 -12.26 -20.14 -22.85
C SER A 561 -12.91 -21.50 -22.60
N LEU A 562 -13.06 -21.89 -21.35
CA LEU A 562 -13.74 -23.14 -20.98
C LEU A 562 -15.20 -23.15 -21.47
N LYS A 563 -15.94 -22.09 -21.16
CA LYS A 563 -17.34 -21.96 -21.57
C LYS A 563 -17.48 -22.03 -23.09
N TYR A 564 -16.73 -21.21 -23.82
CA TYR A 564 -16.82 -21.09 -25.27
C TYR A 564 -16.36 -22.37 -25.99
N ASN A 565 -15.14 -22.84 -25.70
CA ASN A 565 -14.52 -23.92 -26.48
C ASN A 565 -14.95 -25.31 -26.04
N VAL A 566 -15.25 -25.54 -24.77
CA VAL A 566 -15.56 -26.88 -24.23
C VAL A 566 -17.07 -27.11 -24.20
N PHE A 567 -17.83 -26.17 -23.65
CA PHE A 567 -19.26 -26.40 -23.40
C PHE A 567 -20.16 -25.91 -24.53
N ASP A 568 -20.01 -24.63 -24.97
CA ASP A 568 -20.92 -24.04 -25.95
C ASP A 568 -20.63 -24.51 -27.37
N LYS A 569 -19.40 -24.35 -27.83
CA LYS A 569 -19.02 -24.72 -29.22
C LYS A 569 -18.49 -26.14 -29.36
N LYS A 570 -18.14 -26.80 -28.27
CA LYS A 570 -17.59 -28.15 -28.20
C LYS A 570 -16.43 -28.42 -29.19
N HIS A 571 -15.58 -27.38 -29.35
CA HIS A 571 -14.39 -27.48 -30.21
C HIS A 571 -13.29 -28.33 -29.60
N ILE A 572 -13.26 -28.42 -28.26
CA ILE A 572 -12.22 -29.07 -27.49
C ILE A 572 -12.90 -29.94 -26.43
N ARG A 573 -12.49 -31.20 -26.30
CA ARG A 573 -12.92 -32.02 -25.17
C ARG A 573 -12.18 -31.65 -23.93
N MET A 574 -12.84 -31.59 -22.79
CA MET A 574 -12.20 -31.25 -21.49
C MET A 574 -10.97 -32.12 -21.23
N LYS A 575 -11.07 -33.44 -21.45
CA LYS A 575 -9.94 -34.36 -21.26
C LYS A 575 -8.69 -34.01 -22.08
N ASP A 576 -8.86 -33.57 -23.31
CA ASP A 576 -7.75 -33.19 -24.20
C ASP A 576 -7.11 -31.87 -23.72
N LEU A 577 -7.94 -30.92 -23.31
CA LEU A 577 -7.48 -29.65 -22.72
C LEU A 577 -6.68 -29.90 -21.44
N LEU A 578 -7.20 -30.67 -20.50
CA LEU A 578 -6.52 -31.00 -19.25
C LEU A 578 -5.16 -31.68 -19.51
N LYS A 579 -5.08 -32.54 -20.52
CA LYS A 579 -3.80 -33.15 -20.94
C LYS A 579 -2.81 -32.10 -21.48
N ALA A 580 -3.27 -31.17 -22.30
CA ALA A 580 -2.45 -30.10 -22.86
C ALA A 580 -1.94 -29.15 -21.74
N LEU A 581 -2.79 -28.81 -20.76
CA LEU A 581 -2.41 -28.00 -19.60
C LEU A 581 -1.32 -28.69 -18.77
N LYS A 582 -1.50 -29.97 -18.47
CA LYS A 582 -0.51 -30.76 -17.70
C LYS A 582 0.87 -30.79 -18.37
N ASN A 583 0.91 -30.77 -19.72
CA ASN A 583 2.12 -30.73 -20.51
C ASN A 583 2.60 -29.32 -20.86
N ASN A 584 2.00 -28.28 -20.27
CA ASN A 584 2.30 -26.86 -20.57
C ASN A 584 2.23 -26.56 -22.09
N PHE A 585 1.23 -27.12 -22.76
CA PHE A 585 1.01 -27.05 -24.22
C PHE A 585 2.16 -27.58 -25.08
N LYS A 586 3.09 -28.36 -24.53
CA LYS A 586 4.16 -28.96 -25.33
C LYS A 586 3.56 -29.94 -26.33
N GLY A 587 3.76 -29.66 -27.62
CA GLY A 587 3.16 -30.42 -28.73
C GLY A 587 1.73 -29.97 -29.13
N ASP A 588 1.11 -29.04 -28.37
CA ASP A 588 -0.26 -28.59 -28.59
C ASP A 588 -0.32 -27.08 -28.92
N GLU A 589 0.67 -26.52 -29.62
CA GLU A 589 0.73 -25.07 -29.90
C GLU A 589 -0.46 -24.58 -30.76
N ALA A 590 -0.95 -25.39 -31.69
CA ALA A 590 -2.15 -25.04 -32.48
C ALA A 590 -3.39 -24.86 -31.59
N LEU A 591 -3.57 -25.75 -30.61
CA LEU A 591 -4.59 -25.61 -29.57
C LEU A 591 -4.40 -24.33 -28.78
N ARG A 592 -3.18 -24.08 -28.28
CA ARG A 592 -2.84 -22.88 -27.53
C ARG A 592 -3.17 -21.62 -28.32
N GLN A 593 -2.78 -21.53 -29.60
CA GLN A 593 -3.06 -20.37 -30.44
C GLN A 593 -4.56 -20.17 -30.66
N ARG A 594 -5.34 -21.25 -30.74
CA ARG A 594 -6.80 -21.15 -30.76
C ARG A 594 -7.35 -20.49 -29.50
N LEU A 595 -6.90 -20.96 -28.30
CA LEU A 595 -7.34 -20.44 -27.02
C LEU A 595 -6.99 -18.95 -26.87
N LEU A 596 -5.80 -18.53 -27.31
CA LEU A 596 -5.36 -17.14 -27.29
C LEU A 596 -6.13 -16.22 -28.22
N ASN A 597 -6.46 -16.69 -29.45
CA ASN A 597 -6.85 -15.80 -30.55
C ASN A 597 -8.30 -15.97 -31.03
N LYS A 598 -8.98 -17.05 -30.64
CA LYS A 598 -10.33 -17.38 -31.12
C LYS A 598 -11.38 -17.50 -30.03
N THR A 599 -11.06 -16.99 -28.86
CA THR A 599 -11.94 -16.99 -27.67
C THR A 599 -12.30 -15.54 -27.31
N PRO A 600 -13.56 -15.27 -26.93
CA PRO A 600 -13.91 -13.95 -26.35
C PRO A 600 -13.04 -13.61 -25.15
N LYS A 601 -12.54 -12.39 -25.10
CA LYS A 601 -11.59 -11.92 -24.09
C LYS A 601 -12.10 -10.68 -23.37
N TYR A 602 -11.87 -10.61 -22.08
CA TYR A 602 -12.14 -9.45 -21.24
C TYR A 602 -11.32 -8.22 -21.71
N GLY A 603 -11.92 -7.03 -21.57
CA GLY A 603 -11.28 -5.77 -21.96
C GLY A 603 -11.58 -5.35 -23.41
N ASN A 604 -12.49 -6.01 -24.11
CA ASN A 604 -12.85 -5.74 -25.50
C ASN A 604 -14.31 -5.28 -25.70
N ASP A 605 -15.00 -4.91 -24.64
CA ASP A 605 -16.44 -4.58 -24.62
C ASP A 605 -17.30 -5.74 -25.17
N ASP A 606 -16.91 -6.97 -24.82
CA ASP A 606 -17.59 -8.20 -25.23
C ASP A 606 -18.44 -8.73 -24.07
N ASP A 607 -19.77 -8.65 -24.22
CA ASP A 607 -20.70 -9.04 -23.16
C ASP A 607 -20.60 -10.53 -22.76
N TYR A 608 -20.08 -11.38 -23.64
CA TYR A 608 -19.84 -12.80 -23.33
C TYR A 608 -18.75 -12.93 -22.23
N ALA A 609 -17.59 -12.29 -22.42
CA ALA A 609 -16.50 -12.31 -21.47
C ALA A 609 -16.82 -11.44 -20.24
N ASP A 610 -17.37 -10.24 -20.45
CA ASP A 610 -17.68 -9.30 -19.38
C ASP A 610 -18.78 -9.83 -18.43
N GLY A 611 -19.74 -10.63 -18.96
CA GLY A 611 -20.73 -11.35 -18.14
C GLY A 611 -20.09 -12.38 -17.21
N ILE A 612 -19.05 -13.05 -17.67
CA ILE A 612 -18.29 -14.02 -16.86
C ILE A 612 -17.50 -13.27 -15.77
N MET A 613 -16.86 -12.15 -16.12
CA MET A 613 -16.18 -11.29 -15.13
C MET A 613 -17.12 -10.90 -13.99
N ARG A 614 -18.35 -10.45 -14.31
CA ARG A 614 -19.34 -10.12 -13.27
C ARG A 614 -19.69 -11.31 -12.39
N SER A 615 -19.79 -12.51 -12.97
CA SER A 615 -20.07 -13.73 -12.20
C SER A 615 -18.94 -14.10 -11.23
N ILE A 616 -17.68 -13.92 -11.66
CA ILE A 616 -16.51 -14.15 -10.81
C ILE A 616 -16.48 -13.12 -9.67
N PHE A 617 -16.66 -11.85 -10.01
CA PHE A 617 -16.73 -10.76 -9.03
C PHE A 617 -17.80 -11.03 -7.97
N GLU A 618 -19.01 -11.39 -8.40
CA GLU A 618 -20.12 -11.68 -7.50
C GLU A 618 -19.83 -12.88 -6.60
N ALA A 619 -19.27 -13.96 -7.14
CA ALA A 619 -18.90 -15.14 -6.35
C ALA A 619 -17.88 -14.79 -5.28
N TYR A 620 -16.83 -14.02 -5.62
CA TYR A 620 -15.81 -13.59 -4.68
C TYR A 620 -16.37 -12.63 -3.62
N TYR A 621 -17.19 -11.67 -4.06
CA TYR A 621 -17.84 -10.71 -3.16
C TYR A 621 -18.72 -11.42 -2.11
N GLN A 622 -19.58 -12.33 -2.54
CA GLN A 622 -20.48 -13.07 -1.66
C GLN A 622 -19.74 -13.92 -0.62
N GLU A 623 -18.58 -14.44 -0.99
CA GLU A 623 -17.80 -15.28 -0.06
C GLU A 623 -17.04 -14.48 0.99
N VAL A 624 -16.63 -13.26 0.70
CA VAL A 624 -15.76 -12.47 1.58
C VAL A 624 -16.50 -11.42 2.37
N VAL A 625 -17.34 -10.64 1.68
CA VAL A 625 -17.89 -9.39 2.25
C VAL A 625 -18.92 -9.65 3.34
N GLY A 626 -18.81 -8.89 4.44
CA GLY A 626 -19.73 -8.98 5.57
C GLY A 626 -19.38 -10.07 6.60
N ARG A 627 -18.34 -10.88 6.38
CA ARG A 627 -17.84 -11.78 7.41
C ARG A 627 -17.24 -10.95 8.56
N PRO A 628 -17.47 -11.34 9.84
CA PRO A 628 -16.93 -10.61 10.96
C PRO A 628 -15.40 -10.79 11.06
N ASN A 629 -14.69 -9.71 11.39
CA ASN A 629 -13.28 -9.76 11.76
C ASN A 629 -13.07 -9.75 13.29
N ALA A 630 -11.84 -9.93 13.74
CA ALA A 630 -11.53 -9.99 15.17
C ALA A 630 -11.54 -8.63 15.89
N LYS A 631 -11.70 -7.52 15.12
CA LYS A 631 -11.71 -6.14 15.63
C LYS A 631 -13.13 -5.56 15.80
N GLY A 632 -14.17 -6.39 15.66
CA GLY A 632 -15.56 -5.95 15.74
C GLY A 632 -16.09 -5.24 14.48
N GLY A 633 -15.38 -5.36 13.36
CA GLY A 633 -15.79 -4.90 12.03
C GLY A 633 -16.02 -6.05 11.08
N MET A 634 -15.87 -5.79 9.78
CA MET A 634 -16.18 -6.76 8.73
C MET A 634 -15.07 -6.86 7.68
N TYR A 635 -15.05 -8.00 6.98
CA TYR A 635 -14.25 -8.18 5.77
C TYR A 635 -14.86 -7.48 4.58
N GLN A 636 -13.99 -6.93 3.73
CA GLN A 636 -14.27 -6.33 2.44
C GLN A 636 -13.28 -6.86 1.42
N ILE A 637 -13.46 -6.52 0.14
CA ILE A 637 -12.54 -6.90 -0.94
C ILE A 637 -11.89 -5.69 -1.58
N ASN A 638 -10.65 -5.86 -2.03
CA ASN A 638 -9.98 -5.02 -3.02
C ASN A 638 -9.61 -5.87 -4.24
N LEU A 639 -9.34 -5.22 -5.36
CA LEU A 639 -8.88 -5.89 -6.57
C LEU A 639 -7.62 -5.21 -7.08
N LEU A 640 -6.48 -5.63 -6.55
CA LEU A 640 -5.15 -5.13 -6.91
C LEU A 640 -4.06 -6.15 -6.53
N PRO A 641 -2.90 -6.15 -7.20
CA PRO A 641 -1.87 -7.14 -6.95
C PRO A 641 -0.57 -6.61 -6.36
N THR A 642 -0.31 -5.30 -6.32
CA THR A 642 1.07 -4.76 -6.22
C THR A 642 2.00 -5.46 -7.25
N THR A 643 2.78 -6.48 -6.86
CA THR A 643 3.58 -7.31 -7.78
C THR A 643 3.24 -8.81 -7.69
N VAL A 644 2.34 -9.18 -6.80
CA VAL A 644 2.06 -10.60 -6.50
C VAL A 644 1.46 -11.37 -7.67
N HIS A 645 0.88 -10.69 -8.67
CA HIS A 645 0.40 -11.33 -9.90
C HIS A 645 1.53 -12.08 -10.66
N VAL A 646 2.78 -11.61 -10.52
CA VAL A 646 3.97 -12.31 -11.04
C VAL A 646 4.24 -13.57 -10.22
N TYR A 647 4.26 -13.45 -8.89
CA TYR A 647 4.44 -14.60 -8.00
C TYR A 647 3.32 -15.62 -8.14
N PHE A 648 2.06 -15.19 -8.18
CA PHE A 648 0.93 -16.10 -8.38
C PHE A 648 0.97 -16.79 -9.74
N GLY A 649 1.49 -16.11 -10.77
CA GLY A 649 1.78 -16.74 -12.04
C GLY A 649 2.82 -17.87 -11.91
N LYS A 650 3.92 -17.66 -11.15
CA LYS A 650 4.98 -18.66 -10.91
C LYS A 650 4.47 -19.92 -10.22
N VAL A 651 3.50 -19.80 -9.33
CA VAL A 651 2.93 -20.94 -8.58
C VAL A 651 1.70 -21.57 -9.25
N THR A 652 1.26 -21.04 -10.39
CA THR A 652 0.11 -21.52 -11.17
C THR A 652 0.58 -22.17 -12.47
N GLY A 653 0.07 -23.35 -12.78
CA GLY A 653 0.36 -24.08 -14.00
C GLY A 653 -0.20 -23.41 -15.26
N ALA A 654 -0.12 -24.09 -16.41
CA ALA A 654 -0.74 -23.60 -17.63
C ALA A 654 -2.26 -23.50 -17.49
N THR A 655 -2.88 -22.52 -18.14
CA THR A 655 -4.30 -22.21 -17.98
C THR A 655 -5.09 -22.28 -19.28
N PRO A 656 -6.41 -22.56 -19.21
CA PRO A 656 -7.29 -22.78 -20.36
C PRO A 656 -7.41 -21.62 -21.36
N ASP A 657 -6.99 -20.40 -20.99
CA ASP A 657 -6.93 -19.23 -21.88
C ASP A 657 -5.69 -19.21 -22.80
N GLY A 658 -4.78 -20.20 -22.65
CA GLY A 658 -3.55 -20.32 -23.41
C GLY A 658 -2.30 -19.75 -22.72
N ARG A 659 -2.40 -19.28 -21.44
CA ARG A 659 -1.25 -18.86 -20.64
C ARG A 659 -0.38 -20.08 -20.30
N LYS A 660 0.91 -19.94 -20.43
CA LYS A 660 1.86 -20.99 -20.01
C LYS A 660 2.09 -20.97 -18.50
N ALA A 661 2.51 -22.10 -17.97
CA ALA A 661 2.94 -22.18 -16.57
C ALA A 661 4.01 -21.12 -16.28
N SER A 662 3.93 -20.52 -15.11
CA SER A 662 4.82 -19.48 -14.60
C SER A 662 4.75 -18.12 -15.30
N ASP A 663 3.99 -17.94 -16.36
CA ASP A 663 3.73 -16.60 -16.89
C ASP A 663 2.93 -15.77 -15.85
N PRO A 664 3.13 -14.43 -15.76
CA PRO A 664 2.33 -13.58 -14.87
C PRO A 664 0.82 -13.70 -15.12
N LEU A 665 0.01 -13.47 -14.08
CA LEU A 665 -1.43 -13.27 -14.20
C LEU A 665 -1.72 -11.82 -14.63
N SER A 666 -2.99 -11.49 -14.93
CA SER A 666 -3.41 -10.11 -15.09
C SER A 666 -3.32 -9.35 -13.78
N GLU A 667 -3.00 -8.07 -13.84
CA GLU A 667 -2.89 -7.20 -12.68
C GLU A 667 -4.21 -6.41 -12.43
N GLY A 668 -4.60 -6.31 -11.15
CA GLY A 668 -5.80 -5.59 -10.75
C GLY A 668 -7.07 -6.07 -11.47
N ILE A 669 -7.78 -5.12 -12.05
CA ILE A 669 -8.93 -5.38 -12.91
C ILE A 669 -8.61 -5.19 -14.40
N SER A 670 -7.34 -5.06 -14.73
CA SER A 670 -6.89 -4.90 -16.11
C SER A 670 -7.08 -6.20 -16.91
N PRO A 671 -7.25 -6.10 -18.24
CA PRO A 671 -7.22 -7.26 -19.11
C PRO A 671 -5.89 -8.03 -19.02
N VAL A 672 -5.88 -9.27 -19.47
CA VAL A 672 -4.62 -10.00 -19.69
C VAL A 672 -3.74 -9.23 -20.66
N GLN A 673 -2.45 -9.17 -20.40
CA GLN A 673 -1.50 -8.39 -21.19
C GLN A 673 -1.56 -8.77 -22.67
N GLY A 674 -1.90 -7.78 -23.52
CA GLY A 674 -2.05 -7.96 -24.96
C GLY A 674 -3.38 -8.60 -25.44
N ALA A 675 -4.33 -8.87 -24.53
CA ALA A 675 -5.64 -9.41 -24.88
C ALA A 675 -6.67 -8.34 -25.29
N ASP A 676 -6.49 -7.09 -24.85
CA ASP A 676 -7.36 -5.94 -25.10
C ASP A 676 -7.03 -5.28 -26.45
N ARG A 677 -7.72 -5.71 -27.50
CA ARG A 677 -7.41 -5.36 -28.90
C ARG A 677 -8.31 -4.27 -29.48
N HIS A 678 -9.39 -3.91 -28.81
CA HIS A 678 -10.39 -2.95 -29.29
C HIS A 678 -10.19 -1.53 -28.75
N GLY A 679 -9.01 -1.25 -28.20
CA GLY A 679 -8.62 0.08 -27.73
C GLY A 679 -9.07 0.42 -26.31
N PRO A 680 -8.60 1.59 -25.78
CA PRO A 680 -8.78 1.94 -24.39
C PRO A 680 -10.25 2.18 -24.00
N THR A 681 -11.08 2.63 -24.93
CA THR A 681 -12.52 2.82 -24.69
C THR A 681 -13.22 1.50 -24.42
N ALA A 682 -12.86 0.43 -25.14
CA ALA A 682 -13.40 -0.90 -24.89
C ALA A 682 -12.98 -1.44 -23.52
N VAL A 683 -11.72 -1.20 -23.12
CA VAL A 683 -11.22 -1.58 -21.79
C VAL A 683 -12.05 -0.93 -20.70
N ILE A 684 -12.25 0.40 -20.73
CA ILE A 684 -13.02 1.08 -19.68
C ILE A 684 -14.48 0.66 -19.66
N LYS A 685 -15.09 0.35 -20.82
CA LYS A 685 -16.45 -0.18 -20.88
C LYS A 685 -16.54 -1.56 -20.24
N SER A 686 -15.62 -2.48 -20.55
CA SER A 686 -15.57 -3.79 -19.89
C SER A 686 -15.38 -3.64 -18.37
N ALA A 687 -14.42 -2.82 -17.96
CA ALA A 687 -14.14 -2.57 -16.53
C ALA A 687 -15.34 -1.96 -15.80
N SER A 688 -16.07 -1.04 -16.46
CA SER A 688 -17.25 -0.38 -15.87
C SER A 688 -18.46 -1.30 -15.67
N LYS A 689 -18.43 -2.50 -16.24
CA LYS A 689 -19.52 -3.49 -16.02
C LYS A 689 -19.44 -4.18 -14.66
N MET A 690 -18.34 -4.00 -13.93
CA MET A 690 -18.19 -4.41 -12.54
C MET A 690 -18.73 -3.33 -11.59
N ASP A 691 -19.28 -3.73 -10.47
CA ASP A 691 -19.75 -2.81 -9.43
C ASP A 691 -18.60 -2.37 -8.53
N HIS A 692 -17.89 -1.31 -8.93
CA HIS A 692 -16.73 -0.78 -8.20
C HIS A 692 -17.07 -0.31 -6.80
N VAL A 693 -18.26 0.27 -6.59
CA VAL A 693 -18.68 0.81 -5.28
C VAL A 693 -18.98 -0.27 -4.23
N ARG A 694 -18.94 -1.54 -4.63
CA ARG A 694 -18.99 -2.69 -3.72
C ARG A 694 -17.60 -3.19 -3.29
N THR A 695 -16.56 -2.45 -3.59
CA THR A 695 -15.18 -2.82 -3.22
C THR A 695 -14.58 -1.80 -2.25
N GLY A 696 -13.39 -2.04 -1.77
CA GLY A 696 -12.54 -1.05 -1.09
C GLY A 696 -11.42 -0.55 -2.01
N GLY A 697 -11.63 -0.64 -3.32
CA GLY A 697 -10.73 -0.14 -4.34
C GLY A 697 -10.40 -1.17 -5.43
N THR A 698 -10.34 -0.67 -6.67
CA THR A 698 -10.00 -1.46 -7.85
C THR A 698 -8.93 -0.75 -8.65
N LEU A 699 -7.97 -1.50 -9.18
CA LEU A 699 -6.83 -0.97 -9.90
C LEU A 699 -6.95 -1.26 -11.40
N LEU A 700 -7.03 -0.19 -12.21
CA LEU A 700 -6.99 -0.27 -13.67
C LEU A 700 -5.72 0.41 -14.20
N ASN A 701 -4.91 -0.34 -14.94
CA ASN A 701 -3.77 0.17 -15.69
C ASN A 701 -4.12 0.36 -17.16
N GLN A 702 -3.59 1.45 -17.74
CA GLN A 702 -3.52 1.60 -19.19
C GLN A 702 -2.16 2.12 -19.62
N LYS A 703 -1.66 1.69 -20.77
CA LYS A 703 -0.42 2.16 -21.34
C LYS A 703 -0.73 2.87 -22.67
N PHE A 704 -0.29 4.12 -22.76
CA PHE A 704 -0.47 4.96 -23.93
C PHE A 704 0.86 5.27 -24.62
N THR A 705 0.80 5.40 -25.94
CA THR A 705 1.95 5.94 -26.68
C THR A 705 2.19 7.40 -26.28
N PRO A 706 3.44 7.86 -26.17
CA PRO A 706 3.74 9.27 -25.92
C PRO A 706 3.11 10.21 -26.94
N HIS A 707 2.94 9.76 -28.18
CA HIS A 707 2.33 10.52 -29.26
C HIS A 707 0.86 10.90 -28.97
N LEU A 708 0.11 10.02 -28.27
CA LEU A 708 -1.29 10.28 -27.96
C LEU A 708 -1.50 11.50 -27.07
N LEU A 709 -0.57 11.78 -26.16
CA LEU A 709 -0.62 12.93 -25.24
C LEU A 709 0.32 14.07 -25.67
N ALA A 710 0.80 14.08 -26.91
CA ALA A 710 1.81 15.04 -27.35
C ALA A 710 1.33 16.51 -27.30
N ASP A 711 0.07 16.74 -27.58
CA ASP A 711 -0.57 18.07 -27.64
C ASP A 711 -1.77 18.18 -26.69
N ASP A 712 -2.39 19.36 -26.67
CA ASP A 712 -3.55 19.64 -25.84
C ASP A 712 -4.79 18.87 -26.29
N ASP A 713 -4.96 18.58 -27.58
CA ASP A 713 -6.08 17.74 -28.11
C ASP A 713 -5.99 16.30 -27.59
N GLY A 714 -4.79 15.72 -27.59
CA GLY A 714 -4.54 14.40 -26.98
C GLY A 714 -4.83 14.37 -25.49
N ILE A 715 -4.41 15.41 -24.76
CA ILE A 715 -4.72 15.55 -23.32
C ILE A 715 -6.23 15.64 -23.10
N ASP A 716 -6.96 16.39 -23.93
CA ASP A 716 -8.40 16.55 -23.84
C ASP A 716 -9.14 15.23 -24.09
N LYS A 717 -8.71 14.46 -25.09
CA LYS A 717 -9.25 13.13 -25.38
C LYS A 717 -9.10 12.18 -24.20
N VAL A 718 -7.91 12.14 -23.58
CA VAL A 718 -7.66 11.30 -22.41
C VAL A 718 -8.43 11.80 -21.20
N ALA A 719 -8.56 13.13 -21.00
CA ALA A 719 -9.40 13.69 -19.93
C ALA A 719 -10.87 13.27 -20.10
N HIS A 720 -11.41 13.32 -21.32
CA HIS A 720 -12.77 12.88 -21.61
C HIS A 720 -12.94 11.36 -21.41
N LEU A 721 -11.95 10.55 -21.77
CA LEU A 721 -11.94 9.12 -21.52
C LEU A 721 -12.07 8.82 -20.02
N ILE A 722 -11.27 9.50 -19.19
CA ILE A 722 -11.29 9.36 -17.73
C ILE A 722 -12.64 9.83 -17.16
N ARG A 723 -13.14 10.98 -17.59
CA ARG A 723 -14.46 11.48 -17.18
C ARG A 723 -15.57 10.49 -17.53
N SER A 724 -15.51 9.87 -18.71
CA SER A 724 -16.47 8.86 -19.13
C SER A 724 -16.40 7.61 -18.25
N TYR A 725 -15.20 7.15 -17.93
CA TYR A 725 -15.00 6.03 -17.01
C TYR A 725 -15.57 6.34 -15.62
N PHE A 726 -15.30 7.53 -15.09
CA PHE A 726 -15.79 7.94 -13.78
C PHE A 726 -17.31 8.16 -13.73
N LYS A 727 -17.90 8.58 -14.86
CA LYS A 727 -19.36 8.67 -14.99
C LYS A 727 -20.04 7.30 -14.94
N LEU A 728 -19.30 6.23 -15.27
CA LEU A 728 -19.73 4.84 -15.17
C LEU A 728 -19.28 4.18 -13.85
N ASP A 729 -19.05 4.96 -12.82
CA ASP A 729 -18.60 4.56 -11.49
C ASP A 729 -17.23 3.83 -11.44
N GLY A 730 -16.41 3.96 -12.49
CA GLY A 730 -15.03 3.50 -12.44
C GLY A 730 -14.29 4.14 -11.27
N HIS A 731 -13.49 3.34 -10.55
CA HIS A 731 -12.89 3.76 -9.27
C HIS A 731 -11.56 4.51 -9.46
N HIS A 732 -10.64 3.92 -10.20
CA HIS A 732 -9.27 4.38 -10.33
C HIS A 732 -8.72 4.06 -11.70
N ILE A 733 -7.88 4.94 -12.21
CA ILE A 733 -7.08 4.69 -13.41
C ILE A 733 -5.67 5.25 -13.22
N GLN A 734 -4.68 4.49 -13.65
CA GLN A 734 -3.30 4.94 -13.75
C GLN A 734 -2.75 4.69 -15.15
N LEU A 735 -1.85 5.57 -15.57
CA LEU A 735 -1.38 5.61 -16.96
C LEU A 735 0.14 5.46 -17.00
N ASN A 736 0.61 4.56 -17.87
CA ASN A 736 1.99 4.53 -18.35
C ASN A 736 2.04 5.22 -19.71
N VAL A 737 2.85 6.27 -19.83
CA VAL A 737 3.08 6.97 -21.09
C VAL A 737 4.51 6.69 -21.53
N VAL A 738 4.72 5.51 -22.08
CA VAL A 738 6.03 5.00 -22.50
C VAL A 738 5.86 3.96 -23.59
N SER A 739 6.74 3.94 -24.59
CA SER A 739 6.68 2.93 -25.64
C SER A 739 7.34 1.61 -25.20
N ALA A 740 6.84 0.50 -25.73
CA ALA A 740 7.45 -0.82 -25.52
C ALA A 740 8.91 -0.86 -26.03
N ASP A 741 9.22 -0.12 -27.08
CA ASP A 741 10.58 -0.06 -27.62
C ASP A 741 11.54 0.65 -26.66
N THR A 742 11.12 1.76 -26.05
CA THR A 742 11.90 2.44 -24.99
C THR A 742 12.19 1.48 -23.82
N LEU A 743 11.18 0.72 -23.41
CA LEU A 743 11.35 -0.25 -22.31
C LEU A 743 12.31 -1.39 -22.68
N ARG A 744 12.24 -1.90 -23.92
CA ARG A 744 13.19 -2.93 -24.44
C ARG A 744 14.62 -2.38 -24.53
N GLU A 745 14.79 -1.13 -24.97
CA GLU A 745 16.09 -0.48 -24.98
C GLU A 745 16.65 -0.28 -23.57
N ALA A 746 15.79 0.08 -22.60
CA ALA A 746 16.18 0.20 -21.20
C ALA A 746 16.62 -1.14 -20.58
N GLN A 747 16.03 -2.27 -21.02
CA GLN A 747 16.51 -3.60 -20.60
C GLN A 747 17.93 -3.92 -21.14
N LYS A 748 18.23 -3.50 -22.37
CA LYS A 748 19.53 -3.75 -23.02
C LYS A 748 20.62 -2.81 -22.51
N HIS A 749 20.27 -1.56 -22.23
CA HIS A 749 21.15 -0.46 -21.86
C HIS A 749 20.73 0.24 -20.58
N PRO A 750 20.63 -0.47 -19.43
CA PRO A 750 20.08 0.08 -18.18
C PRO A 750 20.85 1.32 -17.69
N GLU A 751 22.13 1.44 -18.01
CA GLU A 751 22.96 2.58 -17.64
C GLU A 751 22.51 3.92 -18.27
N LYS A 752 21.79 3.87 -19.39
CA LYS A 752 21.27 5.04 -20.11
C LYS A 752 19.88 5.48 -19.62
N TYR A 753 19.20 4.64 -18.87
CA TYR A 753 17.79 4.80 -18.47
C TYR A 753 17.59 4.75 -16.94
N ARG A 754 18.57 5.26 -16.20
CA ARG A 754 18.55 5.21 -14.73
C ARG A 754 17.42 6.00 -14.10
N ASP A 755 16.89 6.98 -14.81
CA ASP A 755 15.80 7.86 -14.42
C ASP A 755 14.44 7.49 -15.05
N LEU A 756 14.41 6.39 -15.81
CA LEU A 756 13.17 5.90 -16.41
C LEU A 756 12.26 5.29 -15.32
N ILE A 757 11.17 5.97 -15.04
CA ILE A 757 10.16 5.55 -14.09
C ILE A 757 8.99 4.93 -14.83
N VAL A 758 8.42 3.87 -14.28
CA VAL A 758 7.20 3.21 -14.77
C VAL A 758 6.18 3.07 -13.66
N ARG A 759 4.91 3.10 -14.03
CA ARG A 759 3.82 2.77 -13.14
C ARG A 759 3.61 1.26 -13.15
N VAL A 760 3.74 0.64 -11.99
CA VAL A 760 3.61 -0.82 -11.85
C VAL A 760 2.15 -1.21 -11.59
N ALA A 761 1.72 -1.20 -10.36
CA ALA A 761 0.34 -1.45 -9.96
C ALA A 761 0.09 -0.78 -8.60
N GLY A 762 -0.40 0.46 -8.64
CA GLY A 762 -0.62 1.30 -7.47
C GLY A 762 0.61 2.10 -7.01
N TYR A 763 1.79 1.85 -7.54
CA TYR A 763 3.02 2.58 -7.25
C TYR A 763 3.89 2.74 -8.49
N SER A 764 4.86 3.65 -8.42
CA SER A 764 5.89 3.85 -9.46
C SER A 764 7.24 3.38 -8.94
N ASP A 765 8.07 2.88 -9.86
CA ASP A 765 9.46 2.55 -9.55
C ASP A 765 10.36 2.79 -10.77
N TYR A 766 11.67 2.81 -10.56
CA TYR A 766 12.62 2.87 -11.65
C TYR A 766 12.59 1.55 -12.42
N PHE A 767 12.40 1.63 -13.72
CA PHE A 767 12.25 0.45 -14.58
C PHE A 767 13.45 -0.49 -14.48
N ILE A 768 14.64 0.05 -14.35
CA ILE A 768 15.85 -0.75 -14.24
C ILE A 768 16.00 -1.45 -12.88
N ASP A 769 15.28 -1.00 -11.87
CA ASP A 769 15.36 -1.53 -10.49
C ASP A 769 14.34 -2.63 -10.18
N ILE A 770 13.29 -2.75 -10.98
CA ILE A 770 12.32 -3.86 -10.87
C ILE A 770 12.86 -5.13 -11.53
N GLY A 771 12.35 -6.30 -11.09
CA GLY A 771 12.77 -7.60 -11.61
C GLY A 771 12.40 -7.80 -13.10
N VAL A 772 13.19 -8.62 -13.81
CA VAL A 772 13.03 -8.86 -15.26
C VAL A 772 11.63 -9.42 -15.61
N ASP A 773 11.06 -10.28 -14.78
CA ASP A 773 9.71 -10.81 -15.00
C ASP A 773 8.67 -9.71 -15.00
N LEU A 774 8.78 -8.75 -14.06
CA LEU A 774 7.90 -7.59 -13.97
C LEU A 774 8.17 -6.59 -15.10
N GLN A 775 9.43 -6.39 -15.50
CA GLN A 775 9.78 -5.60 -16.69
C GLN A 775 9.09 -6.16 -17.93
N ASN A 776 9.20 -7.48 -18.14
CA ASN A 776 8.60 -8.17 -19.28
C ASN A 776 7.06 -8.09 -19.25
N GLU A 777 6.47 -8.16 -18.06
CA GLU A 777 5.02 -7.97 -17.87
C GLU A 777 4.59 -6.58 -18.34
N ILE A 778 5.25 -5.52 -17.87
CA ILE A 778 4.95 -4.12 -18.25
C ILE A 778 5.14 -3.90 -19.77
N ILE A 779 6.18 -4.47 -20.36
CA ILE A 779 6.40 -4.40 -21.80
C ILE A 779 5.24 -5.03 -22.58
N LYS A 780 4.72 -6.15 -22.10
CA LYS A 780 3.62 -6.89 -22.76
C LYS A 780 2.25 -6.23 -22.63
N ARG A 781 2.05 -5.27 -21.71
CA ARG A 781 0.78 -4.53 -21.60
C ARG A 781 0.46 -3.87 -22.94
N THR A 782 -0.81 -3.88 -23.32
CA THR A 782 -1.26 -3.28 -24.57
C THR A 782 -0.93 -1.80 -24.62
N GLU A 783 -0.33 -1.36 -25.72
CA GLU A 783 0.04 0.02 -25.97
C GLU A 783 -1.03 0.69 -26.84
N HIS A 784 -1.79 1.60 -26.25
CA HIS A 784 -2.87 2.28 -26.92
C HIS A 784 -2.37 3.54 -27.64
N GLY A 785 -2.58 3.62 -28.94
CA GLY A 785 -2.18 4.74 -29.80
C GLY A 785 -3.31 5.69 -30.19
N ILE A 786 -4.56 5.28 -30.01
CA ILE A 786 -5.75 6.04 -30.41
C ILE A 786 -6.84 5.89 -29.35
N VAL A 787 -7.48 7.02 -29.01
CA VAL A 787 -8.73 7.03 -28.24
C VAL A 787 -9.86 7.26 -29.25
N SER A 788 -10.63 6.23 -29.56
CA SER A 788 -11.79 6.28 -30.45
C SER A 788 -13.05 6.73 -29.73
#